data_83133cc33c129ccca603e417e6a3a869
#
_entry.id   83133cc33c129ccca603e417e6a3a869
#
_cell.length_a   1.000
_cell.length_b   1.000
_cell.length_c   1.000
_cell.angle_alpha   90.00
_cell.angle_beta   90.00
_cell.angle_gamma   90.00
#
_symmetry.space_group_name_H-M   'P 1'
#
loop_
_entity.id
_entity.type
_entity.pdbx_description
1 polymer ?
#
loop_
_entity_poly.entity_id
_entity_poly.type
_entity_poly.pdbx_seq_one_letter_code
_entity_poly.pdbx_strand_id
1 'polypeptide(L)'
;MSVALYAGTIIVKTPAELKTAADKAQPGDVIILKNGDWKDTRITLKCEGTEKQPITFKAETAGKVRLTGNSWLKIGGTCIIVDGWLFENGFAGSNPVIDFRANKNTVANNCRVTNTVISDFNNPRRMDENYWISFSGKNNRLDHCSFRDKKNMGVLLAVILDDDRSRENHHSIDHNHFGRRPPLGSNSGEIIRVGVSQHCQFNSNTQITDNYFEYCDGETEIVSIKSGGNVVRGNVFKESQGSVVLRHGDNNTVTDNLFLGNGKPGTGGVRVINKGQWVVNNYFYQCRGVDFRSPLSVMNGIPNSPAHRYVQVTDAVIANNTFIDCTPASFCEGSDAERTLPPDNVWLVNNIFYNNSDSLIYRAFDATNGFNFAGNTVNKNVTQEVDNGFAKTPFNGKSYALYSLPLPAMNQMATLSDSLQQVANQRLGHPLSEQVGFRDGGLIQQLRKNIATCGAPWIKINATGKQPAAITVNCRTADDVYKALEKNRPVIIKLTGKQYDLTRPFVIGSYARFTAGANQFVNITTPAGQRSAFEIAGNGHLVLQQIRLDGAGVKATHFIASNHEGSAQHYNLEIRNSAVRNLSDANGCSSIFYAYKSMLADSFVVRNSVFSNNQCRGFIMDEEKDDKGYYNAEKITISQNIFEKQRGILLQVYRGGNDESTLGPQLTFSRNSITDCKAPDNAPLFVFTGVQITDIFANQFTNANPSATLISYKDIVRARHRFAQNNLTGSGELQKNGFVTETNNTINSH
;
A
#
# COMPACT_ATOMS: atom_id res chain seq x y z
N MET A 1 56.01 -22.39 -1.26
CA MET A 1 55.79 -21.51 -0.11
C MET A 1 54.42 -20.85 -0.28
N SER A 2 53.47 -21.25 0.53
CA SER A 2 52.16 -20.58 0.57
C SER A 2 52.35 -19.27 1.36
N VAL A 3 52.35 -18.15 0.67
CA VAL A 3 52.34 -16.84 1.36
C VAL A 3 50.97 -16.74 2.03
N ALA A 4 50.95 -16.80 3.34
CA ALA A 4 49.77 -16.49 4.11
C ALA A 4 49.42 -14.99 3.86
N LEU A 5 48.49 -14.73 2.97
CA LEU A 5 47.90 -13.40 2.82
C LEU A 5 47.10 -13.12 4.08
N TYR A 6 47.60 -12.21 4.92
CA TYR A 6 46.84 -11.72 6.08
C TYR A 6 45.71 -10.80 5.60
N ALA A 7 44.50 -11.03 6.11
CA ALA A 7 43.39 -10.15 5.92
C ALA A 7 43.71 -8.71 6.30
N GLY A 8 43.52 -7.78 5.39
CA GLY A 8 43.82 -6.36 5.56
C GLY A 8 42.62 -5.49 5.92
N THR A 9 42.88 -4.39 6.64
CA THR A 9 41.88 -3.32 6.79
C THR A 9 42.27 -2.16 5.89
N ILE A 10 41.39 -1.81 4.94
CA ILE A 10 41.60 -0.76 3.94
C ILE A 10 40.59 0.35 4.18
N ILE A 11 41.03 1.58 4.36
CA ILE A 11 40.17 2.74 4.54
C ILE A 11 40.07 3.47 3.21
N VAL A 12 38.83 3.73 2.73
CA VAL A 12 38.57 4.42 1.48
C VAL A 12 37.74 5.68 1.72
N LYS A 13 38.04 6.74 0.98
CA LYS A 13 37.40 8.08 1.13
C LYS A 13 36.65 8.53 -0.12
N THR A 14 36.85 7.86 -1.25
CA THR A 14 36.30 8.22 -2.54
C THR A 14 35.77 6.98 -3.29
N PRO A 15 34.83 7.14 -4.22
CA PRO A 15 34.39 6.04 -5.09
C PRO A 15 35.50 5.39 -5.91
N ALA A 16 36.52 6.17 -6.33
CA ALA A 16 37.67 5.64 -7.05
C ALA A 16 38.56 4.74 -6.16
N GLU A 17 38.82 5.16 -4.93
CA GLU A 17 39.54 4.33 -3.96
C GLU A 17 38.77 3.06 -3.61
N LEU A 18 37.43 3.17 -3.44
CA LEU A 18 36.58 2.01 -3.19
C LEU A 18 36.62 1.01 -4.35
N LYS A 19 36.53 1.50 -5.60
CA LYS A 19 36.69 0.63 -6.77
C LYS A 19 38.01 -0.08 -6.79
N THR A 20 39.10 0.64 -6.55
CA THR A 20 40.46 0.06 -6.51
C THR A 20 40.62 -0.98 -5.42
N ALA A 21 40.07 -0.72 -4.23
CA ALA A 21 40.08 -1.66 -3.12
C ALA A 21 39.24 -2.92 -3.44
N ALA A 22 38.04 -2.75 -4.02
CA ALA A 22 37.17 -3.86 -4.41
C ALA A 22 37.83 -4.76 -5.50
N ASP A 23 38.47 -4.15 -6.50
CA ASP A 23 39.14 -4.88 -7.59
C ASP A 23 40.37 -5.73 -7.08
N LYS A 24 40.91 -5.39 -5.92
CA LYS A 24 42.09 -6.07 -5.32
C LYS A 24 41.75 -6.87 -4.07
N ALA A 25 40.52 -6.83 -3.60
CA ALA A 25 40.13 -7.44 -2.33
C ALA A 25 40.40 -8.94 -2.29
N GLN A 26 40.96 -9.41 -1.17
CA GLN A 26 41.24 -10.82 -0.89
C GLN A 26 40.32 -11.35 0.21
N PRO A 27 40.08 -12.67 0.27
CA PRO A 27 39.30 -13.26 1.35
C PRO A 27 39.71 -12.79 2.74
N GLY A 28 38.74 -12.28 3.51
CA GLY A 28 38.95 -11.75 4.86
C GLY A 28 39.21 -10.22 4.93
N ASP A 29 39.40 -9.55 3.81
CA ASP A 29 39.60 -8.10 3.81
C ASP A 29 38.41 -7.32 4.34
N VAL A 30 38.69 -6.24 5.07
CA VAL A 30 37.68 -5.29 5.57
C VAL A 30 37.94 -3.92 4.96
N ILE A 31 37.07 -3.51 4.05
CA ILE A 31 37.10 -2.20 3.40
C ILE A 31 36.16 -1.26 4.16
N ILE A 32 36.74 -0.20 4.76
CA ILE A 32 36.00 0.78 5.58
C ILE A 32 35.79 2.06 4.77
N LEU A 33 34.53 2.37 4.50
CA LEU A 33 34.14 3.62 3.86
C LEU A 33 34.11 4.75 4.91
N LYS A 34 34.79 5.85 4.65
CA LYS A 34 34.79 7.02 5.52
C LYS A 34 33.41 7.68 5.58
N ASN A 35 33.05 8.18 6.75
CA ASN A 35 31.84 8.98 6.97
C ASN A 35 31.77 10.17 6.02
N GLY A 36 30.59 10.46 5.51
CA GLY A 36 30.36 11.60 4.60
C GLY A 36 29.31 11.29 3.53
N ASP A 37 29.13 12.26 2.64
CA ASP A 37 28.20 12.17 1.52
C ASP A 37 28.91 11.55 0.30
N TRP A 38 28.40 10.40 -0.13
CA TRP A 38 28.82 9.67 -1.32
C TRP A 38 27.79 9.94 -2.42
N LYS A 39 27.85 11.18 -2.98
CA LYS A 39 26.88 11.65 -3.96
C LYS A 39 27.15 11.03 -5.33
N ASP A 40 26.07 10.69 -6.07
CA ASP A 40 26.12 10.14 -7.44
C ASP A 40 27.07 8.92 -7.56
N THR A 41 27.11 8.10 -6.53
CA THR A 41 28.07 6.99 -6.39
C THR A 41 27.47 5.69 -6.89
N ARG A 42 28.07 5.13 -7.94
CA ARG A 42 27.64 3.91 -8.62
C ARG A 42 28.66 2.80 -8.38
N ILE A 43 28.33 1.87 -7.49
CA ILE A 43 29.27 0.86 -6.98
C ILE A 43 28.94 -0.50 -7.61
N THR A 44 29.97 -1.19 -8.09
CA THR A 44 29.89 -2.60 -8.47
C THR A 44 30.99 -3.37 -7.74
N LEU A 45 30.60 -4.30 -6.87
CA LEU A 45 31.50 -5.19 -6.15
C LEU A 45 31.53 -6.53 -6.88
N LYS A 46 32.72 -6.99 -7.25
CA LYS A 46 32.97 -8.29 -7.89
C LYS A 46 34.15 -8.93 -7.17
N CYS A 47 33.89 -9.59 -6.08
CA CYS A 47 34.94 -10.15 -5.22
C CYS A 47 34.61 -11.61 -4.88
N GLU A 48 35.64 -12.39 -4.55
CA GLU A 48 35.51 -13.79 -4.18
C GLU A 48 36.03 -14.00 -2.76
N GLY A 49 35.16 -13.87 -1.76
CA GLY A 49 35.41 -14.26 -0.39
C GLY A 49 35.18 -15.75 -0.18
N THR A 50 35.31 -16.21 1.06
CA THR A 50 34.91 -17.54 1.50
C THR A 50 34.00 -17.45 2.72
N GLU A 51 33.26 -18.51 3.05
CA GLU A 51 32.41 -18.52 4.25
C GLU A 51 33.19 -18.22 5.55
N LYS A 52 34.41 -18.72 5.64
CA LYS A 52 35.29 -18.48 6.80
C LYS A 52 35.98 -17.11 6.77
N GLN A 53 36.15 -16.54 5.59
CA GLN A 53 36.84 -15.28 5.35
C GLN A 53 36.05 -14.43 4.32
N PRO A 54 34.86 -13.92 4.69
CA PRO A 54 34.10 -13.04 3.82
C PRO A 54 34.84 -11.72 3.60
N ILE A 55 34.61 -11.09 2.45
CA ILE A 55 35.10 -9.73 2.19
C ILE A 55 34.04 -8.76 2.67
N THR A 56 34.42 -7.83 3.56
CA THR A 56 33.43 -6.92 4.19
C THR A 56 33.63 -5.47 3.74
N PHE A 57 32.57 -4.86 3.23
CA PHE A 57 32.50 -3.44 2.93
C PHE A 57 31.59 -2.77 3.96
N LYS A 58 32.15 -2.03 4.90
CA LYS A 58 31.38 -1.42 5.98
C LYS A 58 31.56 0.08 6.09
N ALA A 59 30.52 0.75 6.58
CA ALA A 59 30.66 2.13 6.98
C ALA A 59 31.61 2.28 8.16
N GLU A 60 32.42 3.35 8.19
CA GLU A 60 33.24 3.71 9.37
C GLU A 60 32.36 3.86 10.61
N THR A 61 31.21 4.49 10.46
CA THR A 61 30.12 4.54 11.45
C THR A 61 28.82 4.24 10.76
N ALA A 62 28.07 3.28 11.23
CA ALA A 62 26.78 2.90 10.65
C ALA A 62 25.84 4.11 10.49
N GLY A 63 25.27 4.29 9.29
CA GLY A 63 24.42 5.41 8.94
C GLY A 63 25.11 6.74 8.66
N LYS A 64 26.45 6.81 8.71
CA LYS A 64 27.20 8.02 8.39
C LYS A 64 27.87 7.99 7.01
N VAL A 65 27.83 6.88 6.32
CA VAL A 65 28.13 6.77 4.89
C VAL A 65 26.81 6.94 4.14
N ARG A 66 26.59 8.12 3.60
CA ARG A 66 25.32 8.54 2.99
C ARG A 66 25.43 8.54 1.47
N LEU A 67 24.76 7.59 0.82
CA LEU A 67 24.67 7.54 -0.64
C LEU A 67 23.49 8.40 -1.07
N THR A 68 23.79 9.48 -1.80
CA THR A 68 22.81 10.50 -2.22
C THR A 68 22.84 10.69 -3.73
N GLY A 69 21.87 11.43 -4.29
CA GLY A 69 21.79 11.65 -5.72
C GLY A 69 21.51 10.37 -6.51
N ASN A 70 22.09 10.24 -7.70
CA ASN A 70 21.92 9.03 -8.54
C ASN A 70 22.92 7.94 -8.13
N SER A 71 22.58 7.19 -7.09
CA SER A 71 23.47 6.18 -6.48
C SER A 71 22.82 4.79 -6.45
N TRP A 72 23.67 3.76 -6.61
CA TRP A 72 23.26 2.37 -6.50
C TRP A 72 24.44 1.45 -6.19
N LEU A 73 24.14 0.22 -5.73
CA LEU A 73 25.08 -0.83 -5.42
C LEU A 73 24.74 -2.09 -6.21
N LYS A 74 25.71 -2.67 -6.92
CA LYS A 74 25.64 -4.00 -7.52
C LYS A 74 26.64 -4.94 -6.88
N ILE A 75 26.21 -6.14 -6.53
CA ILE A 75 27.01 -7.18 -5.88
C ILE A 75 27.04 -8.40 -6.81
N GLY A 76 28.22 -8.91 -7.09
CA GLY A 76 28.43 -10.16 -7.82
C GLY A 76 29.67 -10.85 -7.30
N GLY A 77 29.66 -12.20 -7.30
CA GLY A 77 30.71 -13.01 -6.69
C GLY A 77 30.25 -13.70 -5.42
N THR A 78 31.13 -13.98 -4.50
CA THR A 78 30.85 -14.91 -3.41
C THR A 78 31.27 -14.33 -2.06
N CYS A 79 30.44 -14.58 -1.01
CA CYS A 79 30.73 -14.23 0.39
C CYS A 79 31.16 -12.77 0.60
N ILE A 80 30.37 -11.83 0.07
CA ILE A 80 30.54 -10.38 0.27
C ILE A 80 29.55 -9.92 1.35
N ILE A 81 30.04 -9.12 2.29
CA ILE A 81 29.20 -8.48 3.32
C ILE A 81 29.22 -6.96 3.10
N VAL A 82 28.03 -6.36 3.06
CA VAL A 82 27.82 -4.89 3.06
C VAL A 82 27.12 -4.49 4.34
N ASP A 83 27.69 -3.54 5.10
CA ASP A 83 27.26 -3.23 6.45
C ASP A 83 27.18 -1.72 6.73
N GLY A 84 26.04 -1.25 7.21
CA GLY A 84 25.87 0.05 7.85
C GLY A 84 25.69 1.24 6.91
N TRP A 85 25.29 1.05 5.65
CA TRP A 85 25.13 2.12 4.66
C TRP A 85 23.74 2.80 4.74
N LEU A 86 23.68 4.05 4.29
CA LEU A 86 22.43 4.82 4.23
C LEU A 86 22.22 5.38 2.82
N PHE A 87 21.10 4.99 2.19
CA PHE A 87 20.62 5.59 0.95
C PHE A 87 19.48 6.57 1.27
N GLU A 88 19.69 7.85 1.00
CA GLU A 88 18.72 8.91 1.20
C GLU A 88 18.92 10.08 0.24
N ASN A 89 17.92 10.93 0.06
CA ASN A 89 18.03 12.14 -0.77
C ASN A 89 18.54 11.85 -2.19
N GLY A 90 17.99 10.81 -2.83
CA GLY A 90 18.44 10.39 -4.15
C GLY A 90 17.53 9.37 -4.82
N PHE A 91 18.06 8.72 -5.84
CA PHE A 91 17.37 7.74 -6.66
C PHE A 91 18.39 6.84 -7.40
N ALA A 92 17.92 5.74 -8.01
CA ALA A 92 18.78 4.81 -8.75
C ALA A 92 18.49 4.73 -10.25
N GLY A 93 17.56 5.54 -10.78
CA GLY A 93 17.07 5.45 -12.16
C GLY A 93 16.34 4.12 -12.39
N SER A 94 16.61 3.45 -13.50
CA SER A 94 16.04 2.13 -13.81
C SER A 94 16.76 0.97 -13.13
N ASN A 95 17.87 1.22 -12.41
CA ASN A 95 18.57 0.17 -11.68
C ASN A 95 17.89 -0.09 -10.34
N PRO A 96 18.00 -1.32 -9.77
CA PRO A 96 17.79 -1.52 -8.35
C PRO A 96 18.75 -0.65 -7.51
N VAL A 97 18.30 -0.23 -6.32
CA VAL A 97 19.18 0.50 -5.39
C VAL A 97 20.31 -0.43 -4.90
N ILE A 98 19.95 -1.68 -4.56
CA ILE A 98 20.91 -2.75 -4.27
C ILE A 98 20.53 -3.97 -5.12
N ASP A 99 21.42 -4.39 -5.99
CA ASP A 99 21.23 -5.52 -6.90
C ASP A 99 22.25 -6.64 -6.58
N PHE A 100 21.77 -7.83 -6.28
CA PHE A 100 22.59 -9.03 -6.11
C PHE A 100 23.01 -9.64 -7.46
N ARG A 101 23.21 -8.77 -8.42
CA ARG A 101 23.69 -9.09 -9.77
C ARG A 101 24.60 -7.95 -10.28
N ALA A 102 25.88 -8.22 -10.46
CA ALA A 102 26.81 -7.23 -11.00
C ALA A 102 26.55 -6.94 -12.49
N ASN A 103 26.22 -7.99 -13.25
CA ASN A 103 25.81 -7.93 -14.65
C ASN A 103 25.10 -9.24 -15.05
N LYS A 104 24.68 -9.38 -16.32
CA LYS A 104 23.99 -10.59 -16.80
C LYS A 104 24.74 -11.91 -16.58
N ASN A 105 26.07 -11.89 -16.46
CA ASN A 105 26.88 -13.08 -16.30
C ASN A 105 27.32 -13.37 -14.85
N THR A 106 27.24 -12.37 -13.96
CA THR A 106 27.79 -12.46 -12.60
C THR A 106 26.71 -12.12 -11.57
N VAL A 107 26.25 -13.15 -10.87
CA VAL A 107 25.29 -13.06 -9.77
C VAL A 107 26.01 -13.16 -8.42
N ALA A 108 25.35 -12.80 -7.34
CA ALA A 108 25.87 -12.92 -5.97
C ALA A 108 25.49 -14.28 -5.36
N ASN A 109 26.44 -14.91 -4.65
CA ASN A 109 26.18 -16.13 -3.88
C ASN A 109 26.75 -16.01 -2.47
N ASN A 110 26.01 -16.49 -1.47
CA ASN A 110 26.39 -16.41 -0.05
C ASN A 110 26.75 -14.98 0.40
N CYS A 111 26.20 -13.96 -0.26
CA CYS A 111 26.42 -12.54 0.06
C CYS A 111 25.39 -12.04 1.07
N ARG A 112 25.77 -11.02 1.85
CA ARG A 112 24.92 -10.45 2.89
C ARG A 112 24.90 -8.93 2.83
N VAL A 113 23.71 -8.34 2.96
CA VAL A 113 23.54 -6.91 3.25
C VAL A 113 22.87 -6.79 4.61
N THR A 114 23.49 -6.03 5.50
CA THR A 114 23.03 -5.89 6.89
C THR A 114 23.14 -4.45 7.39
N ASN A 115 22.40 -4.09 8.45
CA ASN A 115 22.42 -2.77 9.09
C ASN A 115 22.26 -1.58 8.13
N THR A 116 21.69 -1.80 6.96
CA THR A 116 21.61 -0.82 5.87
C THR A 116 20.22 -0.21 5.82
N VAL A 117 20.14 1.05 5.44
CA VAL A 117 18.87 1.79 5.37
C VAL A 117 18.65 2.37 3.98
N ILE A 118 17.43 2.24 3.48
CA ILE A 118 16.95 2.98 2.31
C ILE A 118 15.72 3.77 2.75
N SER A 119 15.80 5.09 2.67
CA SER A 119 14.75 5.99 3.15
C SER A 119 14.45 7.07 2.12
N ASP A 120 13.18 7.11 1.66
CA ASP A 120 12.70 8.11 0.69
C ASP A 120 13.62 8.28 -0.54
N PHE A 121 14.15 7.17 -1.02
CA PHE A 121 15.10 7.10 -2.14
C PHE A 121 14.37 6.74 -3.44
N ASN A 122 13.66 7.72 -4.00
CA ASN A 122 12.67 7.51 -5.04
C ASN A 122 13.04 8.18 -6.35
N ASN A 123 12.76 7.52 -7.48
CA ASN A 123 12.79 8.16 -8.77
C ASN A 123 11.88 9.40 -8.79
N PRO A 124 12.22 10.44 -9.56
CA PRO A 124 11.46 11.70 -9.57
C PRO A 124 10.00 11.52 -9.99
N ARG A 125 9.69 10.60 -10.91
CA ARG A 125 8.33 10.32 -11.36
C ARG A 125 7.78 9.04 -10.74
N ARG A 126 6.54 9.08 -10.26
CA ARG A 126 5.86 7.95 -9.61
C ARG A 126 5.83 6.68 -10.46
N MET A 127 5.66 6.83 -11.77
CA MET A 127 5.54 5.71 -12.70
C MET A 127 6.89 5.23 -13.28
N ASP A 128 8.02 5.81 -12.87
CA ASP A 128 9.34 5.28 -13.22
C ASP A 128 9.65 4.07 -12.34
N GLU A 129 9.66 2.89 -12.96
CA GLU A 129 9.83 1.64 -12.24
C GLU A 129 11.28 1.40 -11.83
N ASN A 130 11.51 1.05 -10.58
CA ASN A 130 12.73 0.39 -10.11
C ASN A 130 12.47 -0.41 -8.82
N TYR A 131 13.31 -1.39 -8.55
CA TYR A 131 13.33 -2.10 -7.26
C TYR A 131 14.29 -1.40 -6.29
N TRP A 132 14.01 -1.49 -4.98
CA TRP A 132 15.05 -1.11 -4.03
C TRP A 132 16.04 -2.24 -3.83
N ILE A 133 15.57 -3.48 -3.71
CA ILE A 133 16.41 -4.66 -3.59
C ILE A 133 16.05 -5.65 -4.70
N SER A 134 17.04 -6.20 -5.38
CA SER A 134 16.88 -7.28 -6.34
C SER A 134 17.82 -8.43 -5.98
N PHE A 135 17.26 -9.58 -5.61
CA PHE A 135 18.00 -10.79 -5.34
C PHE A 135 18.19 -11.63 -6.59
N SER A 136 19.41 -12.01 -6.89
CA SER A 136 19.78 -13.04 -7.88
C SER A 136 20.88 -13.91 -7.29
N GLY A 137 21.07 -15.12 -7.85
CA GLY A 137 22.03 -16.10 -7.33
C GLY A 137 21.44 -16.95 -6.21
N LYS A 138 22.27 -17.42 -5.27
CA LYS A 138 21.87 -18.36 -4.22
C LYS A 138 22.40 -17.99 -2.85
N ASN A 139 21.66 -18.40 -1.80
CA ASN A 139 22.03 -18.29 -0.38
C ASN A 139 22.39 -16.86 0.07
N ASN A 140 21.82 -15.84 -0.57
CA ASN A 140 22.07 -14.46 -0.15
C ASN A 140 21.14 -14.10 1.01
N ARG A 141 21.60 -13.17 1.87
CA ARG A 141 20.86 -12.73 3.04
C ARG A 141 20.71 -11.22 3.10
N LEU A 142 19.53 -10.78 3.50
CA LEU A 142 19.22 -9.40 3.85
C LEU A 142 18.67 -9.38 5.27
N ASP A 143 19.36 -8.76 6.19
CA ASP A 143 18.95 -8.75 7.58
C ASP A 143 19.25 -7.44 8.30
N HIS A 144 18.50 -7.15 9.36
CA HIS A 144 18.62 -5.94 10.17
C HIS A 144 18.68 -4.64 9.35
N CYS A 145 17.95 -4.62 8.21
CA CYS A 145 17.85 -3.45 7.34
C CYS A 145 16.51 -2.73 7.55
N SER A 146 16.48 -1.43 7.27
CA SER A 146 15.25 -0.64 7.39
C SER A 146 14.90 0.05 6.08
N PHE A 147 13.65 -0.07 5.67
CA PHE A 147 13.13 0.47 4.41
C PHE A 147 11.87 1.29 4.69
N ARG A 148 11.80 2.53 4.19
CA ARG A 148 10.61 3.36 4.38
C ARG A 148 10.41 4.37 3.27
N ASP A 149 9.15 4.68 3.01
CA ASP A 149 8.72 5.74 2.09
C ASP A 149 9.13 5.51 0.63
N LYS A 150 9.04 4.24 0.15
CA LYS A 150 9.08 3.97 -1.29
C LYS A 150 7.78 4.44 -1.92
N LYS A 151 7.84 5.37 -2.87
CA LYS A 151 6.69 6.03 -3.48
C LYS A 151 6.55 5.78 -4.98
N ASN A 152 7.64 5.49 -5.67
CA ASN A 152 7.61 5.19 -7.09
C ASN A 152 7.32 3.72 -7.38
N MET A 153 6.91 3.43 -8.61
CA MET A 153 6.59 2.10 -9.12
C MET A 153 7.74 1.10 -8.96
N GLY A 154 7.39 -0.17 -8.87
CA GLY A 154 8.31 -1.28 -8.70
C GLY A 154 8.32 -1.83 -7.29
N VAL A 155 8.40 -3.15 -7.20
CA VAL A 155 8.49 -3.89 -5.92
C VAL A 155 9.62 -3.34 -5.05
N LEU A 156 9.42 -3.29 -3.74
CA LEU A 156 10.53 -2.89 -2.86
C LEU A 156 11.66 -3.93 -2.90
N LEU A 157 11.33 -5.21 -2.70
CA LEU A 157 12.28 -6.33 -2.75
C LEU A 157 11.77 -7.41 -3.71
N ALA A 158 12.51 -7.68 -4.78
CA ALA A 158 12.22 -8.73 -5.75
C ALA A 158 13.24 -9.87 -5.67
N VAL A 159 12.76 -11.11 -5.65
CA VAL A 159 13.59 -12.32 -5.81
C VAL A 159 13.42 -12.81 -7.25
N ILE A 160 14.52 -12.90 -7.96
CA ILE A 160 14.57 -13.22 -9.40
C ILE A 160 14.85 -14.71 -9.59
N LEU A 161 14.09 -15.36 -10.50
CA LEU A 161 14.21 -16.78 -10.85
C LEU A 161 14.39 -16.98 -12.37
N ASP A 162 15.03 -16.02 -13.03
CA ASP A 162 15.12 -15.96 -14.48
C ASP A 162 15.95 -17.09 -15.12
N ASP A 163 16.90 -17.66 -14.39
CA ASP A 163 17.72 -18.77 -14.83
C ASP A 163 18.13 -19.69 -13.67
N ASP A 164 18.79 -20.83 -13.98
CA ASP A 164 19.15 -21.88 -13.01
C ASP A 164 20.12 -21.39 -11.91
N ARG A 165 20.86 -20.31 -12.14
CA ARG A 165 21.73 -19.70 -11.13
C ARG A 165 20.94 -19.06 -10.00
N SER A 166 19.65 -18.75 -10.24
CA SER A 166 18.76 -18.04 -9.32
C SER A 166 17.52 -18.86 -8.96
N ARG A 167 17.42 -20.12 -9.38
CA ARG A 167 16.37 -21.08 -8.97
C ARG A 167 16.84 -21.90 -7.78
N GLU A 168 15.91 -22.42 -6.97
CA GLU A 168 16.25 -23.10 -5.71
C GLU A 168 17.30 -22.29 -4.92
N ASN A 169 17.00 -21.01 -4.75
CA ASN A 169 17.98 -20.02 -4.37
C ASN A 169 18.21 -19.91 -2.86
N HIS A 170 17.28 -20.40 -2.01
CA HIS A 170 17.42 -20.45 -0.55
C HIS A 170 17.84 -19.11 0.07
N HIS A 171 17.32 -17.99 -0.41
CA HIS A 171 17.60 -16.69 0.18
C HIS A 171 17.00 -16.54 1.57
N SER A 172 17.64 -15.74 2.43
CA SER A 172 17.16 -15.37 3.77
C SER A 172 16.86 -13.87 3.82
N ILE A 173 15.63 -13.53 4.19
CA ILE A 173 15.15 -12.15 4.38
C ILE A 173 14.62 -12.09 5.80
N ASP A 174 15.44 -11.62 6.76
CA ASP A 174 15.11 -11.76 8.18
C ASP A 174 15.47 -10.55 9.03
N HIS A 175 14.73 -10.33 10.11
CA HIS A 175 14.94 -9.24 11.07
C HIS A 175 14.95 -7.83 10.42
N ASN A 176 14.29 -7.65 9.27
CA ASN A 176 14.20 -6.35 8.63
C ASN A 176 12.96 -5.59 9.12
N HIS A 177 13.04 -4.26 9.04
CA HIS A 177 11.92 -3.37 9.21
C HIS A 177 11.47 -2.83 7.85
N PHE A 178 10.30 -3.25 7.41
CA PHE A 178 9.61 -2.68 6.26
C PHE A 178 8.58 -1.67 6.77
N GLY A 179 8.96 -0.40 6.76
CA GLY A 179 8.14 0.70 7.24
C GLY A 179 7.18 1.20 6.16
N ARG A 180 6.62 2.37 6.41
CA ARG A 180 5.55 2.95 5.59
C ARG A 180 5.88 2.91 4.09
N ARG A 181 4.95 2.33 3.33
CA ARG A 181 4.82 2.47 1.88
C ARG A 181 3.40 2.96 1.57
N PRO A 182 3.20 4.18 1.07
CA PRO A 182 1.87 4.67 0.72
C PRO A 182 1.30 3.92 -0.49
N PRO A 183 -0.04 3.96 -0.71
CA PRO A 183 -0.66 3.39 -1.90
C PRO A 183 0.00 3.90 -3.17
N LEU A 184 0.35 2.98 -4.07
CA LEU A 184 0.96 3.35 -5.34
C LEU A 184 -0.08 3.88 -6.34
N GLY A 185 -1.33 3.45 -6.22
CA GLY A 185 -2.37 3.73 -7.20
C GLY A 185 -2.14 3.00 -8.53
N SER A 186 -1.51 1.85 -8.48
CA SER A 186 -1.10 1.02 -9.61
C SER A 186 -0.65 -0.34 -9.11
N ASN A 187 -0.49 -1.32 -10.00
CA ASN A 187 0.24 -2.57 -9.76
C ASN A 187 1.74 -2.31 -9.53
N SER A 188 2.48 -3.26 -9.02
CA SER A 188 3.91 -3.19 -8.65
C SER A 188 4.18 -2.38 -7.37
N GLY A 189 3.21 -2.39 -6.45
CA GLY A 189 3.30 -1.80 -5.12
C GLY A 189 3.70 -2.77 -4.00
N GLU A 190 4.04 -4.03 -4.31
CA GLU A 190 4.39 -5.06 -3.33
C GLU A 190 5.64 -4.68 -2.51
N ILE A 191 5.66 -5.12 -1.25
CA ILE A 191 6.88 -5.01 -0.43
C ILE A 191 7.87 -6.11 -0.83
N ILE A 192 7.43 -7.37 -0.85
CA ILE A 192 8.27 -8.49 -1.28
C ILE A 192 7.56 -9.25 -2.39
N ARG A 193 8.25 -9.54 -3.48
CA ARG A 193 7.79 -10.45 -4.52
C ARG A 193 8.83 -11.53 -4.77
N VAL A 194 8.42 -12.80 -4.64
CA VAL A 194 9.30 -13.95 -4.88
C VAL A 194 8.90 -14.60 -6.19
N GLY A 195 9.72 -14.36 -7.22
CA GLY A 195 9.44 -14.83 -8.58
C GLY A 195 8.50 -13.93 -9.37
N VAL A 196 8.17 -14.38 -10.57
CA VAL A 196 7.21 -13.78 -11.50
C VAL A 196 6.38 -14.88 -12.17
N SER A 197 5.25 -14.51 -12.75
CA SER A 197 4.33 -15.47 -13.39
C SER A 197 4.98 -16.33 -14.46
N GLN A 198 5.97 -15.81 -15.19
CA GLN A 198 6.70 -16.54 -16.24
C GLN A 198 7.61 -17.66 -15.71
N HIS A 199 8.00 -17.60 -14.44
CA HIS A 199 8.91 -18.55 -13.78
C HIS A 199 8.28 -19.25 -12.59
N CYS A 200 6.95 -19.22 -12.48
CA CYS A 200 6.21 -19.72 -11.31
C CYS A 200 6.26 -21.24 -11.10
N GLN A 201 6.65 -22.00 -12.12
CA GLN A 201 6.84 -23.45 -12.04
C GLN A 201 8.10 -23.89 -11.29
N PHE A 202 9.00 -22.95 -10.97
CA PHE A 202 10.24 -23.25 -10.24
C PHE A 202 10.11 -22.98 -8.75
N ASN A 203 10.90 -23.70 -7.96
CA ASN A 203 11.02 -23.43 -6.54
C ASN A 203 12.06 -22.33 -6.29
N SER A 204 11.78 -21.49 -5.31
CA SER A 204 12.73 -20.52 -4.75
C SER A 204 13.32 -21.00 -3.44
N ASN A 205 12.51 -21.60 -2.56
CA ASN A 205 12.87 -21.99 -1.20
C ASN A 205 13.35 -20.79 -0.33
N THR A 206 12.90 -19.57 -0.67
CA THR A 206 13.22 -18.35 0.08
C THR A 206 12.57 -18.36 1.46
N GLN A 207 13.32 -17.95 2.47
CA GLN A 207 12.87 -17.78 3.86
C GLN A 207 12.62 -16.30 4.14
N ILE A 208 11.38 -15.93 4.48
CA ILE A 208 10.98 -14.57 4.90
C ILE A 208 10.60 -14.69 6.37
N THR A 209 11.53 -14.37 7.27
CA THR A 209 11.38 -14.73 8.67
C THR A 209 11.66 -13.57 9.61
N ASP A 210 10.87 -13.49 10.70
CA ASP A 210 11.14 -12.58 11.81
C ASP A 210 11.26 -11.09 11.40
N ASN A 211 10.54 -10.66 10.35
CA ASN A 211 10.52 -9.28 9.90
C ASN A 211 9.34 -8.51 10.53
N TYR A 212 9.46 -7.19 10.57
CA TYR A 212 8.42 -6.27 10.99
C TYR A 212 7.96 -5.41 9.82
N PHE A 213 6.69 -5.56 9.45
CA PHE A 213 6.01 -4.79 8.41
C PHE A 213 5.01 -3.83 9.07
N GLU A 214 5.12 -2.52 8.83
CA GLU A 214 4.15 -1.56 9.32
C GLU A 214 3.75 -0.52 8.27
N TYR A 215 2.45 -0.29 8.12
CA TYR A 215 1.89 0.67 7.15
C TYR A 215 2.34 0.40 5.70
N CYS A 216 2.44 -0.86 5.36
CA CYS A 216 2.79 -1.33 4.01
C CYS A 216 1.54 -1.34 3.14
N ASP A 217 1.20 -0.20 2.55
CA ASP A 217 -0.07 0.04 1.85
C ASP A 217 0.11 0.18 0.32
N GLY A 218 1.25 -0.21 -0.23
CA GLY A 218 1.59 0.03 -1.64
C GLY A 218 0.59 -0.56 -2.64
N GLU A 219 0.16 -1.80 -2.39
CA GLU A 219 -0.94 -2.49 -3.11
C GLU A 219 -1.53 -3.61 -2.25
N THR A 220 -2.43 -4.41 -2.84
CA THR A 220 -3.15 -5.48 -2.13
C THR A 220 -2.29 -6.69 -1.79
N GLU A 221 -1.12 -6.87 -2.38
CA GLU A 221 -0.17 -7.95 -2.13
C GLU A 221 1.05 -7.41 -1.36
N ILE A 222 1.06 -7.48 -0.02
CA ILE A 222 2.21 -7.06 0.79
C ILE A 222 3.40 -7.96 0.47
N VAL A 223 3.16 -9.29 0.52
CA VAL A 223 4.12 -10.32 0.12
C VAL A 223 3.47 -11.16 -0.97
N SER A 224 4.01 -11.11 -2.17
CA SER A 224 3.51 -11.82 -3.34
C SER A 224 4.44 -13.00 -3.66
N ILE A 225 3.98 -14.22 -3.39
CA ILE A 225 4.73 -15.45 -3.67
C ILE A 225 4.30 -15.98 -5.03
N LYS A 226 5.25 -16.02 -5.98
CA LYS A 226 5.05 -16.50 -7.35
C LYS A 226 6.04 -17.62 -7.72
N SER A 227 6.32 -18.50 -6.77
CA SER A 227 7.22 -19.67 -6.90
C SER A 227 6.94 -20.66 -5.77
N GLY A 228 7.49 -21.88 -5.86
CA GLY A 228 7.27 -22.93 -4.87
C GLY A 228 8.26 -22.96 -3.71
N GLY A 229 7.90 -23.68 -2.65
CA GLY A 229 8.77 -24.08 -1.55
C GLY A 229 9.14 -22.96 -0.55
N ASN A 230 8.52 -21.80 -0.59
CA ASN A 230 8.87 -20.67 0.26
C ASN A 230 8.27 -20.78 1.66
N VAL A 231 8.92 -20.13 2.63
CA VAL A 231 8.45 -20.04 4.02
C VAL A 231 8.32 -18.59 4.47
N VAL A 232 7.14 -18.21 4.95
CA VAL A 232 6.84 -16.92 5.57
C VAL A 232 6.54 -17.18 7.05
N ARG A 233 7.49 -16.91 7.96
CA ARG A 233 7.40 -17.31 9.35
C ARG A 233 7.83 -16.23 10.34
N GLY A 234 7.11 -16.13 11.47
CA GLY A 234 7.52 -15.28 12.58
C GLY A 234 7.45 -13.78 12.30
N ASN A 235 6.82 -13.37 11.21
CA ASN A 235 6.70 -11.97 10.84
C ASN A 235 5.54 -11.28 11.56
N VAL A 236 5.66 -9.97 11.74
CA VAL A 236 4.57 -9.13 12.24
C VAL A 236 4.14 -8.15 11.15
N PHE A 237 2.85 -8.17 10.82
CA PHE A 237 2.20 -7.25 9.90
C PHE A 237 1.29 -6.31 10.68
N LYS A 238 1.69 -5.05 10.86
CA LYS A 238 0.90 -4.08 11.62
C LYS A 238 0.30 -3.03 10.70
N GLU A 239 -1.02 -2.91 10.76
CA GLU A 239 -1.80 -1.88 10.06
C GLU A 239 -1.41 -1.72 8.59
N SER A 240 -1.08 -2.83 7.94
CA SER A 240 -0.69 -2.89 6.53
C SER A 240 -1.87 -3.35 5.69
N GLN A 241 -2.27 -2.58 4.68
CA GLN A 241 -3.37 -2.92 3.78
C GLN A 241 -2.90 -3.96 2.75
N GLY A 242 -3.68 -5.03 2.59
CA GLY A 242 -3.31 -6.16 1.73
C GLY A 242 -2.97 -7.42 2.51
N SER A 243 -2.39 -8.40 1.83
CA SER A 243 -2.22 -9.77 2.32
C SER A 243 -0.87 -10.36 1.96
N VAL A 244 -0.50 -11.45 2.63
CA VAL A 244 0.46 -12.44 2.12
C VAL A 244 -0.29 -13.28 1.08
N VAL A 245 0.17 -13.30 -0.15
CA VAL A 245 -0.53 -13.94 -1.27
C VAL A 245 0.32 -15.07 -1.84
N LEU A 246 -0.18 -16.29 -1.72
CA LEU A 246 0.40 -17.47 -2.34
C LEU A 246 -0.11 -17.54 -3.80
N ARG A 247 0.40 -16.61 -4.62
CA ARG A 247 -0.18 -16.27 -5.94
C ARG A 247 0.06 -17.35 -6.98
N HIS A 248 1.25 -17.92 -6.99
CA HIS A 248 1.66 -19.03 -7.86
C HIS A 248 2.70 -19.90 -7.16
N GLY A 249 2.89 -21.11 -7.68
CA GLY A 249 3.81 -22.09 -7.12
C GLY A 249 3.21 -22.85 -5.94
N ASP A 250 3.72 -24.04 -5.74
CA ASP A 250 3.16 -25.01 -4.82
C ASP A 250 3.98 -25.11 -3.53
N ASN A 251 3.40 -25.73 -2.51
CA ASN A 251 4.08 -26.15 -1.29
C ASN A 251 4.71 -25.01 -0.46
N ASN A 252 4.11 -23.82 -0.48
CA ASN A 252 4.55 -22.72 0.38
C ASN A 252 3.97 -22.86 1.80
N THR A 253 4.66 -22.29 2.80
CA THR A 253 4.26 -22.34 4.21
C THR A 253 4.18 -20.92 4.78
N VAL A 254 3.03 -20.58 5.39
CA VAL A 254 2.83 -19.33 6.14
C VAL A 254 2.53 -19.71 7.58
N THR A 255 3.48 -19.51 8.50
CA THR A 255 3.36 -20.00 9.86
C THR A 255 3.86 -19.01 10.90
N ASP A 256 3.27 -19.06 12.09
CA ASP A 256 3.73 -18.30 13.27
C ASP A 256 3.75 -16.77 13.07
N ASN A 257 2.95 -16.23 12.15
CA ASN A 257 2.89 -14.79 11.89
C ASN A 257 1.80 -14.11 12.71
N LEU A 258 2.00 -12.82 12.96
CA LEU A 258 1.06 -11.95 13.67
C LEU A 258 0.56 -10.85 12.72
N PHE A 259 -0.75 -10.87 12.43
CA PHE A 259 -1.43 -9.88 11.60
C PHE A 259 -2.25 -8.94 12.51
N LEU A 260 -1.75 -7.73 12.75
CA LEU A 260 -2.37 -6.71 13.59
C LEU A 260 -3.08 -5.67 12.72
N GLY A 261 -4.32 -5.93 12.35
CA GLY A 261 -5.14 -4.99 11.57
C GLY A 261 -5.56 -3.76 12.36
N ASN A 262 -5.76 -3.92 13.69
CA ASN A 262 -6.20 -2.86 14.61
C ASN A 262 -7.44 -2.08 14.11
N GLY A 263 -8.32 -2.75 13.37
CA GLY A 263 -9.52 -2.14 12.79
C GLY A 263 -9.27 -1.27 11.54
N LYS A 264 -8.03 -1.16 11.04
CA LYS A 264 -7.74 -0.39 9.82
C LYS A 264 -8.38 -1.07 8.60
N PRO A 265 -9.18 -0.33 7.79
CA PRO A 265 -9.78 -0.88 6.57
C PRO A 265 -8.73 -1.43 5.60
N GLY A 266 -9.07 -2.53 4.91
CA GLY A 266 -8.20 -3.14 3.89
C GLY A 266 -7.06 -4.01 4.43
N THR A 267 -6.88 -4.11 5.75
CA THR A 267 -5.89 -5.03 6.35
C THR A 267 -6.35 -6.46 6.17
N GLY A 268 -5.56 -7.25 5.47
CA GLY A 268 -5.83 -8.65 5.16
C GLY A 268 -5.03 -9.62 6.00
N GLY A 269 -4.94 -10.85 5.52
CA GLY A 269 -4.15 -11.89 6.13
C GLY A 269 -3.46 -12.76 5.08
N VAL A 270 -4.04 -13.94 4.75
CA VAL A 270 -3.44 -14.86 3.78
C VAL A 270 -4.42 -15.20 2.67
N ARG A 271 -3.98 -15.05 1.41
CA ARG A 271 -4.72 -15.51 0.24
C ARG A 271 -4.08 -16.78 -0.32
N VAL A 272 -4.87 -17.84 -0.39
CA VAL A 272 -4.43 -19.18 -0.76
C VAL A 272 -4.86 -19.51 -2.19
N ILE A 273 -3.89 -19.83 -3.05
CA ILE A 273 -4.05 -20.31 -4.42
C ILE A 273 -3.03 -21.43 -4.64
N ASN A 274 -3.26 -22.33 -5.60
CA ASN A 274 -2.39 -23.47 -5.94
C ASN A 274 -2.37 -24.60 -4.89
N LYS A 275 -1.45 -25.56 -5.08
CA LYS A 275 -1.46 -26.85 -4.38
C LYS A 275 -0.55 -26.88 -3.15
N GLY A 276 -0.93 -27.71 -2.19
CA GLY A 276 -0.07 -28.07 -1.06
C GLY A 276 0.32 -26.88 -0.15
N GLN A 277 -0.49 -25.82 -0.10
CA GLN A 277 -0.22 -24.63 0.70
C GLN A 277 -0.50 -24.89 2.18
N TRP A 278 0.36 -24.39 3.07
CA TRP A 278 0.20 -24.52 4.51
C TRP A 278 0.06 -23.14 5.16
N VAL A 279 -1.05 -22.93 5.87
CA VAL A 279 -1.32 -21.71 6.67
C VAL A 279 -1.57 -22.15 8.11
N VAL A 280 -0.55 -22.07 8.94
CA VAL A 280 -0.57 -22.76 10.24
C VAL A 280 -0.12 -21.84 11.38
N ASN A 281 -0.83 -21.91 12.53
CA ASN A 281 -0.43 -21.23 13.74
C ASN A 281 -0.22 -19.71 13.62
N ASN A 282 -1.01 -19.03 12.75
CA ASN A 282 -0.98 -17.59 12.64
C ASN A 282 -2.05 -16.94 13.53
N TYR A 283 -1.81 -15.69 13.89
CA TYR A 283 -2.74 -14.90 14.70
C TYR A 283 -3.18 -13.64 13.93
N PHE A 284 -4.50 -13.46 13.82
CA PHE A 284 -5.12 -12.34 13.11
C PHE A 284 -5.97 -11.54 14.11
N TYR A 285 -5.69 -10.25 14.23
CA TYR A 285 -6.39 -9.35 15.15
C TYR A 285 -6.99 -8.16 14.41
N GLN A 286 -8.32 -8.05 14.48
CA GLN A 286 -9.07 -6.93 13.89
C GLN A 286 -8.68 -6.59 12.45
N CYS A 287 -8.38 -7.60 11.63
CA CYS A 287 -8.17 -7.43 10.20
C CYS A 287 -9.50 -7.08 9.51
N ARG A 288 -9.50 -6.07 8.63
CA ARG A 288 -10.70 -5.48 8.01
C ARG A 288 -10.73 -5.58 6.48
N GLY A 289 -9.90 -6.42 5.90
CA GLY A 289 -9.97 -6.76 4.49
C GLY A 289 -11.23 -7.58 4.17
N VAL A 290 -11.67 -7.55 2.93
CA VAL A 290 -12.86 -8.28 2.47
C VAL A 290 -12.59 -8.92 1.12
N ASP A 291 -13.39 -9.90 0.71
CA ASP A 291 -13.24 -10.69 -0.51
C ASP A 291 -11.84 -11.33 -0.56
N PHE A 292 -11.12 -11.25 -1.67
CA PHE A 292 -9.76 -11.81 -1.79
C PHE A 292 -8.70 -11.19 -0.83
N ARG A 293 -9.05 -10.11 -0.11
CA ARG A 293 -8.24 -9.48 0.95
C ARG A 293 -8.70 -9.83 2.36
N SER A 294 -9.63 -10.77 2.50
CA SER A 294 -10.09 -11.26 3.80
C SER A 294 -8.91 -11.74 4.66
N PRO A 295 -9.08 -11.81 6.00
CA PRO A 295 -8.05 -12.37 6.89
C PRO A 295 -7.58 -13.76 6.46
N LEU A 296 -8.48 -14.53 5.87
CA LEU A 296 -8.20 -15.77 5.15
C LEU A 296 -9.06 -15.81 3.89
N SER A 297 -8.44 -15.97 2.74
CA SER A 297 -9.14 -16.13 1.47
C SER A 297 -8.63 -17.38 0.77
N VAL A 298 -9.53 -18.32 0.45
CA VAL A 298 -9.22 -19.53 -0.33
C VAL A 298 -9.93 -19.42 -1.67
N MET A 299 -9.15 -19.39 -2.76
CA MET A 299 -9.64 -19.01 -4.08
C MET A 299 -10.20 -20.20 -4.88
N ASN A 300 -11.21 -19.95 -5.72
CA ASN A 300 -11.59 -20.87 -6.77
C ASN A 300 -10.53 -20.92 -7.88
N GLY A 301 -10.43 -22.09 -8.52
CA GLY A 301 -9.54 -22.34 -9.64
C GLY A 301 -10.24 -22.29 -10.99
N ILE A 302 -9.42 -22.19 -12.05
CA ILE A 302 -9.83 -22.29 -13.45
C ILE A 302 -9.60 -23.72 -13.92
N PRO A 303 -10.55 -24.38 -14.61
CA PRO A 303 -10.32 -25.69 -15.23
C PRO A 303 -9.13 -25.66 -16.19
N ASN A 304 -8.23 -26.64 -16.07
CA ASN A 304 -7.01 -26.71 -16.88
C ASN A 304 -6.16 -25.44 -16.88
N SER A 305 -6.13 -24.75 -15.74
CA SER A 305 -5.42 -23.46 -15.59
C SER A 305 -3.95 -23.57 -15.95
N PRO A 306 -3.41 -22.66 -16.77
CA PRO A 306 -1.97 -22.48 -16.84
C PRO A 306 -1.39 -22.12 -15.46
N ALA A 307 -0.15 -22.54 -15.18
CA ALA A 307 0.50 -22.32 -13.87
C ALA A 307 0.55 -20.86 -13.41
N HIS A 308 0.51 -19.91 -14.35
CA HIS A 308 0.55 -18.47 -14.09
C HIS A 308 -0.82 -17.80 -13.90
N ARG A 309 -1.92 -18.61 -13.85
CA ARG A 309 -3.28 -18.09 -13.57
C ARG A 309 -3.79 -18.60 -12.22
N TYR A 310 -5.04 -18.97 -12.12
CA TYR A 310 -5.67 -19.46 -10.89
C TYR A 310 -5.74 -20.99 -10.93
N VAL A 311 -4.67 -21.65 -10.52
CA VAL A 311 -4.65 -23.10 -10.34
C VAL A 311 -5.54 -23.44 -9.13
N GLN A 312 -6.32 -24.52 -9.23
CA GLN A 312 -7.18 -24.99 -8.16
C GLN A 312 -6.39 -25.19 -6.86
N VAL A 313 -6.94 -24.75 -5.74
CA VAL A 313 -6.40 -25.05 -4.43
C VAL A 313 -6.68 -26.50 -4.10
N THR A 314 -5.63 -27.33 -3.95
CA THR A 314 -5.74 -28.72 -3.52
C THR A 314 -4.71 -29.03 -2.44
N ASP A 315 -5.03 -30.03 -1.60
CA ASP A 315 -4.11 -30.54 -0.56
C ASP A 315 -3.58 -29.43 0.40
N ALA A 316 -4.38 -28.41 0.63
CA ALA A 316 -4.00 -27.31 1.51
C ALA A 316 -4.31 -27.62 2.98
N VAL A 317 -3.45 -27.13 3.88
CA VAL A 317 -3.63 -27.28 5.34
C VAL A 317 -3.73 -25.90 5.98
N ILE A 318 -4.88 -25.62 6.59
CA ILE A 318 -5.18 -24.38 7.31
C ILE A 318 -5.48 -24.77 8.76
N ALA A 319 -4.46 -24.68 9.61
CA ALA A 319 -4.55 -25.30 10.93
C ALA A 319 -4.04 -24.40 12.07
N ASN A 320 -4.63 -24.54 13.24
CA ASN A 320 -4.16 -23.87 14.46
C ASN A 320 -4.13 -22.34 14.39
N ASN A 321 -4.82 -21.71 13.44
CA ASN A 321 -4.86 -20.25 13.34
C ASN A 321 -5.89 -19.67 14.32
N THR A 322 -5.64 -18.44 14.76
CA THR A 322 -6.51 -17.69 15.66
C THR A 322 -6.95 -16.39 15.02
N PHE A 323 -8.27 -16.22 14.82
CA PHE A 323 -8.88 -15.03 14.22
C PHE A 323 -9.70 -14.31 15.30
N ILE A 324 -9.35 -13.07 15.63
CA ILE A 324 -10.02 -12.28 16.67
C ILE A 324 -10.62 -11.01 16.07
N ASP A 325 -11.93 -10.86 16.19
CA ASP A 325 -12.70 -9.70 15.73
C ASP A 325 -12.34 -9.26 14.29
N CYS A 326 -12.11 -10.23 13.41
CA CYS A 326 -11.81 -10.01 12.01
C CYS A 326 -13.08 -9.93 11.16
N THR A 327 -13.00 -9.39 9.95
CA THR A 327 -14.02 -9.61 8.91
C THR A 327 -14.08 -11.10 8.57
N PRO A 328 -15.22 -11.60 8.05
CA PRO A 328 -15.36 -13.01 7.70
C PRO A 328 -14.27 -13.50 6.74
N ALA A 329 -13.82 -14.73 6.93
CA ALA A 329 -13.00 -15.44 5.94
C ALA A 329 -13.79 -15.62 4.62
N SER A 330 -13.10 -15.75 3.48
CA SER A 330 -13.71 -15.98 2.18
C SER A 330 -13.30 -17.35 1.64
N PHE A 331 -14.27 -18.26 1.48
CA PHE A 331 -14.05 -19.57 0.89
C PHE A 331 -14.61 -19.61 -0.54
N CYS A 332 -13.92 -20.29 -1.42
CA CYS A 332 -14.24 -20.35 -2.85
C CYS A 332 -14.30 -18.92 -3.46
N GLU A 333 -13.44 -18.05 -3.01
CA GLU A 333 -13.42 -16.63 -3.41
C GLU A 333 -13.11 -16.52 -4.90
N GLY A 334 -13.80 -15.59 -5.54
CA GLY A 334 -13.64 -15.32 -6.96
C GLY A 334 -14.33 -16.32 -7.87
N SER A 335 -15.27 -17.16 -7.35
CA SER A 335 -16.15 -17.99 -8.19
C SER A 335 -16.88 -17.13 -9.21
N ASP A 336 -16.72 -17.46 -10.50
CA ASP A 336 -17.33 -16.78 -11.64
C ASP A 336 -17.44 -17.75 -12.84
N ALA A 337 -17.75 -17.25 -14.02
CA ALA A 337 -17.89 -18.06 -15.23
C ALA A 337 -16.57 -18.73 -15.69
N GLU A 338 -15.41 -18.25 -15.25
CA GLU A 338 -14.09 -18.77 -15.57
C GLU A 338 -13.51 -19.61 -14.42
N ARG A 339 -13.62 -19.14 -13.18
CA ARG A 339 -13.11 -19.78 -11.96
C ARG A 339 -14.17 -20.70 -11.36
N THR A 340 -14.39 -21.83 -11.99
CA THR A 340 -15.48 -22.77 -11.68
C THR A 340 -15.05 -23.99 -10.86
N LEU A 341 -13.78 -24.10 -10.46
CA LEU A 341 -13.29 -25.20 -9.63
C LEU A 341 -13.18 -24.77 -8.16
N PRO A 342 -14.08 -25.26 -7.29
CA PRO A 342 -13.92 -25.08 -5.84
C PRO A 342 -12.63 -25.71 -5.33
N PRO A 343 -12.10 -25.26 -4.20
CA PRO A 343 -11.01 -25.92 -3.49
C PRO A 343 -11.33 -27.39 -3.19
N ASP A 344 -10.31 -28.26 -3.25
CA ASP A 344 -10.45 -29.71 -3.00
C ASP A 344 -9.38 -30.21 -2.03
N ASN A 345 -9.75 -31.18 -1.17
CA ASN A 345 -8.89 -31.72 -0.12
C ASN A 345 -8.21 -30.63 0.76
N VAL A 346 -8.98 -29.63 1.17
CA VAL A 346 -8.51 -28.54 2.04
C VAL A 346 -8.83 -28.89 3.50
N TRP A 347 -7.82 -29.05 4.34
CA TRP A 347 -7.93 -29.30 5.75
C TRP A 347 -8.01 -28.01 6.54
N LEU A 348 -9.20 -27.66 7.06
CA LEU A 348 -9.42 -26.52 7.92
C LEU A 348 -9.67 -27.03 9.34
N VAL A 349 -8.60 -27.10 10.15
CA VAL A 349 -8.60 -27.87 11.38
C VAL A 349 -8.04 -27.07 12.57
N ASN A 350 -8.68 -27.25 13.74
CA ASN A 350 -8.23 -26.69 15.01
C ASN A 350 -8.03 -25.15 14.99
N ASN A 351 -8.77 -24.43 14.15
CA ASN A 351 -8.73 -22.97 14.10
C ASN A 351 -9.71 -22.38 15.14
N ILE A 352 -9.40 -21.17 15.60
CA ILE A 352 -10.25 -20.40 16.51
C ILE A 352 -10.77 -19.18 15.75
N PHE A 353 -12.09 -19.03 15.68
CA PHE A 353 -12.75 -17.86 15.15
C PHE A 353 -13.56 -17.19 16.27
N TYR A 354 -13.01 -16.12 16.81
CA TYR A 354 -13.67 -15.32 17.83
C TYR A 354 -14.07 -13.97 17.25
N ASN A 355 -15.37 -13.69 17.20
CA ASN A 355 -15.86 -12.46 16.60
C ASN A 355 -17.01 -11.86 17.42
N ASN A 356 -16.82 -10.63 17.91
CA ASN A 356 -17.86 -9.83 18.54
C ASN A 356 -18.37 -8.72 17.61
N SER A 357 -17.67 -8.44 16.51
CA SER A 357 -17.96 -7.35 15.59
C SER A 357 -18.84 -7.78 14.43
N ASP A 358 -18.82 -9.07 14.06
CA ASP A 358 -19.59 -9.64 12.97
C ASP A 358 -20.25 -10.95 13.43
N SER A 359 -21.46 -11.21 12.97
CA SER A 359 -22.19 -12.45 13.23
C SER A 359 -21.73 -13.62 12.36
N LEU A 360 -20.98 -13.31 11.28
CA LEU A 360 -20.43 -14.30 10.35
C LEU A 360 -18.94 -14.51 10.62
N ILE A 361 -18.48 -15.74 10.45
CA ILE A 361 -17.06 -16.09 10.53
C ILE A 361 -16.45 -16.40 9.16
N TYR A 362 -17.27 -16.85 8.20
CA TYR A 362 -16.87 -17.01 6.81
C TYR A 362 -18.04 -16.74 5.86
N ARG A 363 -17.69 -16.47 4.59
CA ARG A 363 -18.60 -16.50 3.44
C ARG A 363 -18.08 -17.51 2.44
N ALA A 364 -18.98 -18.31 1.88
CA ALA A 364 -18.67 -19.22 0.79
C ALA A 364 -19.31 -18.69 -0.50
N PHE A 365 -18.53 -18.64 -1.56
CA PHE A 365 -18.96 -18.15 -2.88
C PHE A 365 -19.24 -19.30 -3.87
N ASP A 366 -18.96 -20.55 -3.44
CA ASP A 366 -19.23 -21.78 -4.17
C ASP A 366 -19.34 -22.93 -3.16
N ALA A 367 -19.46 -24.18 -3.63
CA ALA A 367 -19.58 -25.38 -2.81
C ALA A 367 -18.32 -25.61 -1.96
N THR A 368 -18.52 -25.89 -0.67
CA THR A 368 -17.45 -26.19 0.30
C THR A 368 -17.17 -27.68 0.48
N ASN A 369 -17.67 -28.53 -0.39
CA ASN A 369 -17.57 -30.00 -0.26
C ASN A 369 -16.12 -30.52 -0.23
N GLY A 370 -15.17 -29.77 -0.80
CA GLY A 370 -13.74 -30.11 -0.76
C GLY A 370 -13.03 -29.67 0.52
N PHE A 371 -13.74 -29.06 1.49
CA PHE A 371 -13.16 -28.70 2.78
C PHE A 371 -13.41 -29.79 3.82
N ASN A 372 -12.36 -30.18 4.52
CA ASN A 372 -12.38 -31.09 5.66
C ASN A 372 -12.35 -30.27 6.96
N PHE A 373 -13.51 -29.94 7.50
CA PHE A 373 -13.62 -29.17 8.75
C PHE A 373 -13.51 -30.09 9.98
N ALA A 374 -12.61 -29.80 10.92
CA ALA A 374 -12.50 -30.56 12.15
C ALA A 374 -11.92 -29.74 13.32
N GLY A 375 -12.49 -29.85 14.50
CA GLY A 375 -11.97 -29.26 15.75
C GLY A 375 -11.91 -27.73 15.78
N ASN A 376 -12.58 -27.05 14.85
CA ASN A 376 -12.61 -25.59 14.85
C ASN A 376 -13.52 -25.05 15.96
N THR A 377 -13.16 -23.92 16.53
CA THR A 377 -13.88 -23.28 17.64
C THR A 377 -14.40 -21.92 17.23
N VAL A 378 -15.68 -21.64 17.53
CA VAL A 378 -16.30 -20.31 17.35
C VAL A 378 -16.91 -19.83 18.66
N ASN A 379 -16.99 -18.53 18.88
CA ASN A 379 -17.64 -18.00 20.07
C ASN A 379 -19.18 -18.10 19.97
N LYS A 380 -19.85 -18.15 21.12
CA LYS A 380 -21.32 -18.34 21.20
C LYS A 380 -22.15 -17.27 20.51
N ASN A 381 -21.60 -16.06 20.36
CA ASN A 381 -22.30 -14.92 19.77
C ASN A 381 -22.41 -15.01 18.23
N VAL A 382 -21.68 -15.92 17.61
CA VAL A 382 -21.78 -16.16 16.17
C VAL A 382 -23.15 -16.77 15.86
N THR A 383 -23.95 -16.08 15.05
CA THR A 383 -25.29 -16.52 14.65
C THR A 383 -25.30 -17.39 13.40
N GLN A 384 -24.21 -17.36 12.62
CA GLN A 384 -24.06 -18.20 11.43
C GLN A 384 -24.24 -19.67 11.77
N GLU A 385 -25.04 -20.38 10.97
CA GLU A 385 -25.00 -21.85 10.94
C GLU A 385 -23.64 -22.26 10.38
N VAL A 386 -22.95 -23.09 11.13
CA VAL A 386 -21.60 -23.55 10.75
C VAL A 386 -21.63 -25.03 10.47
N ASP A 387 -20.78 -25.46 9.55
CA ASP A 387 -20.65 -26.86 9.15
C ASP A 387 -20.22 -27.76 10.31
N ASN A 388 -20.40 -29.06 10.14
CA ASN A 388 -19.82 -30.06 11.05
C ASN A 388 -18.30 -29.81 11.15
N GLY A 389 -17.75 -29.94 12.36
CA GLY A 389 -16.33 -29.66 12.62
C GLY A 389 -16.06 -28.29 13.23
N PHE A 390 -17.13 -27.52 13.53
CA PHE A 390 -17.08 -26.31 14.34
C PHE A 390 -17.85 -26.50 15.65
N ALA A 391 -17.27 -26.08 16.77
CA ALA A 391 -17.90 -26.10 18.08
C ALA A 391 -18.09 -24.68 18.61
N LYS A 392 -19.35 -24.33 19.00
CA LYS A 392 -19.63 -23.05 19.65
C LYS A 392 -19.27 -23.13 21.15
N THR A 393 -18.31 -22.31 21.59
CA THR A 393 -17.82 -22.29 22.95
C THR A 393 -17.89 -20.91 23.60
N PRO A 394 -18.04 -20.79 24.95
CA PRO A 394 -17.85 -19.50 25.62
C PRO A 394 -16.38 -19.06 25.48
N PHE A 395 -16.17 -17.75 25.35
CA PHE A 395 -14.82 -17.19 25.41
C PHE A 395 -14.29 -17.27 26.84
N ASN A 396 -13.28 -18.10 27.03
CA ASN A 396 -12.47 -18.15 28.23
C ASN A 396 -11.03 -17.92 27.84
N GLY A 397 -10.55 -16.68 27.85
CA GLY A 397 -9.22 -16.36 27.36
C GLY A 397 -8.42 -15.51 28.32
N LYS A 398 -7.10 -15.60 28.18
CA LYS A 398 -6.14 -14.70 28.83
C LYS A 398 -5.83 -13.54 27.89
N SER A 399 -5.63 -12.34 28.42
CA SER A 399 -5.11 -11.21 27.66
C SER A 399 -3.60 -11.09 27.88
N TYR A 400 -2.83 -10.93 26.82
CA TYR A 400 -1.38 -10.75 26.92
C TYR A 400 -0.99 -9.27 26.81
N ALA A 401 0.00 -8.86 27.61
CA ALA A 401 0.40 -7.46 27.79
C ALA A 401 0.90 -6.77 26.52
N LEU A 402 1.43 -7.51 25.54
CA LEU A 402 1.75 -6.94 24.25
C LEU A 402 0.46 -6.78 23.44
N TYR A 403 0.10 -5.57 23.07
CA TYR A 403 -1.13 -5.23 22.34
C TYR A 403 -2.44 -5.64 23.05
N SER A 404 -2.41 -6.09 24.30
CA SER A 404 -3.58 -6.61 25.02
C SER A 404 -4.36 -7.68 24.24
N LEU A 405 -3.66 -8.56 23.52
CA LEU A 405 -4.25 -9.53 22.60
C LEU A 405 -4.95 -10.65 23.37
N PRO A 406 -6.21 -10.96 23.07
CA PRO A 406 -6.93 -12.08 23.67
C PRO A 406 -6.42 -13.42 23.12
N LEU A 407 -6.27 -14.41 23.99
CA LEU A 407 -6.00 -15.81 23.62
C LEU A 407 -7.13 -16.70 24.10
N PRO A 408 -8.08 -17.04 23.23
CA PRO A 408 -9.15 -17.98 23.57
C PRO A 408 -8.61 -19.37 23.85
N ALA A 409 -9.14 -20.03 24.87
CA ALA A 409 -8.88 -21.45 25.13
C ALA A 409 -9.63 -22.30 24.11
N MET A 410 -9.00 -23.36 23.61
CA MET A 410 -9.68 -24.42 22.87
C MET A 410 -10.14 -25.51 23.84
N ASN A 411 -11.37 -25.98 23.67
CA ASN A 411 -11.90 -27.02 24.52
C ASN A 411 -11.57 -28.42 24.01
N GLN A 412 -11.42 -28.61 22.72
CA GLN A 412 -11.16 -29.92 22.12
C GLN A 412 -10.44 -29.77 20.79
N MET A 413 -9.35 -30.49 20.62
CA MET A 413 -8.64 -30.59 19.35
C MET A 413 -9.03 -31.85 18.58
N ALA A 414 -9.15 -31.76 17.28
CA ALA A 414 -9.33 -32.96 16.45
C ALA A 414 -8.04 -33.76 16.41
N THR A 415 -8.18 -35.08 16.45
CA THR A 415 -7.08 -36.00 16.15
C THR A 415 -6.85 -36.01 14.64
N LEU A 416 -5.64 -35.73 14.22
CA LEU A 416 -5.25 -35.71 12.81
C LEU A 416 -4.52 -37.00 12.44
N SER A 417 -4.56 -37.37 11.18
CA SER A 417 -3.91 -38.62 10.68
C SER A 417 -2.39 -38.58 10.91
N ASP A 418 -1.80 -39.73 11.10
CA ASP A 418 -0.35 -39.88 11.30
C ASP A 418 0.44 -39.32 10.09
N SER A 419 -0.09 -39.50 8.87
CA SER A 419 0.52 -38.95 7.66
C SER A 419 0.57 -37.42 7.67
N LEU A 420 -0.50 -36.75 8.10
CA LEU A 420 -0.52 -35.29 8.19
C LEU A 420 0.42 -34.80 9.30
N GLN A 421 0.50 -35.52 10.43
CA GLN A 421 1.45 -35.22 11.50
C GLN A 421 2.92 -35.39 11.04
N GLN A 422 3.20 -36.41 10.25
CA GLN A 422 4.54 -36.63 9.70
C GLN A 422 4.97 -35.47 8.76
N VAL A 423 4.06 -35.05 7.87
CA VAL A 423 4.32 -33.90 7.00
C VAL A 423 4.50 -32.61 7.82
N ALA A 424 3.72 -32.41 8.90
CA ALA A 424 3.88 -31.28 9.81
C ALA A 424 5.28 -31.27 10.44
N ASN A 425 5.74 -32.39 10.98
CA ASN A 425 7.08 -32.51 11.53
C ASN A 425 8.18 -32.13 10.53
N GLN A 426 8.03 -32.55 9.26
CA GLN A 426 9.00 -32.21 8.21
C GLN A 426 8.98 -30.71 7.86
N ARG A 427 7.80 -30.09 7.77
CA ARG A 427 7.65 -28.69 7.34
C ARG A 427 7.83 -27.66 8.45
N LEU A 428 7.35 -27.98 9.65
CA LEU A 428 7.27 -27.07 10.78
C LEU A 428 8.30 -27.38 11.87
N GLY A 429 8.83 -28.60 11.89
CA GLY A 429 9.70 -29.09 12.96
C GLY A 429 8.96 -29.58 14.19
N HIS A 430 7.60 -29.67 14.13
CA HIS A 430 6.75 -30.14 15.22
C HIS A 430 5.39 -30.65 14.66
N PRO A 431 4.66 -31.53 15.40
CA PRO A 431 3.35 -32.01 14.96
C PRO A 431 2.26 -30.91 15.09
N LEU A 432 1.22 -31.00 14.26
CA LEU A 432 0.06 -30.09 14.32
C LEU A 432 -0.76 -30.22 15.62
N SER A 433 -0.68 -31.36 16.28
CA SER A 433 -1.36 -31.62 17.55
C SER A 433 -0.74 -30.89 18.75
N GLU A 434 0.48 -30.41 18.65
CA GLU A 434 1.11 -29.63 19.70
C GLU A 434 0.53 -28.22 19.77
N GLN A 435 0.23 -27.75 20.98
CA GLN A 435 -0.18 -26.38 21.24
C GLN A 435 1.04 -25.47 21.26
N VAL A 436 1.54 -25.12 20.09
CA VAL A 436 2.72 -24.24 19.94
C VAL A 436 2.27 -22.81 19.67
N GLY A 437 3.09 -21.88 20.07
CA GLY A 437 2.99 -20.50 19.68
C GLY A 437 1.91 -19.70 20.40
N PHE A 438 0.94 -19.17 19.68
CA PHE A 438 -0.06 -18.24 20.25
C PHE A 438 -0.97 -18.84 21.33
N ARG A 439 -1.05 -20.15 21.45
CA ARG A 439 -1.92 -20.81 22.44
C ARG A 439 -1.40 -20.72 23.87
N ASP A 440 -0.11 -20.63 24.06
CA ASP A 440 0.53 -20.48 25.37
C ASP A 440 1.11 -19.07 25.61
N GLY A 441 1.04 -18.21 24.61
CA GLY A 441 1.60 -16.85 24.63
C GLY A 441 3.10 -16.77 24.42
N GLY A 442 3.79 -17.90 24.32
CA GLY A 442 5.25 -17.94 24.11
C GLY A 442 5.65 -17.30 22.79
N LEU A 443 4.91 -17.58 21.72
CA LEU A 443 5.17 -16.97 20.42
C LEU A 443 4.93 -15.44 20.40
N ILE A 444 3.91 -14.94 21.10
CA ILE A 444 3.69 -13.49 21.23
C ILE A 444 4.91 -12.81 21.89
N GLN A 445 5.46 -13.43 22.93
CA GLN A 445 6.66 -12.91 23.59
C GLN A 445 7.88 -12.97 22.68
N GLN A 446 8.02 -14.04 21.90
CA GLN A 446 9.09 -14.17 20.91
C GLN A 446 8.99 -13.10 19.83
N LEU A 447 7.81 -12.88 19.27
CA LEU A 447 7.58 -11.84 18.26
C LEU A 447 7.83 -10.42 18.81
N ARG A 448 7.54 -10.20 20.11
CA ARG A 448 7.90 -8.94 20.78
C ARG A 448 9.41 -8.71 20.79
N LYS A 449 10.21 -9.74 21.06
CA LYS A 449 11.67 -9.67 21.00
C LYS A 449 12.13 -9.41 19.58
N ASN A 450 11.56 -10.13 18.61
CA ASN A 450 11.89 -9.98 17.19
C ASN A 450 11.63 -8.54 16.71
N ILE A 451 10.46 -7.94 17.01
CA ILE A 451 10.18 -6.55 16.66
C ILE A 451 11.25 -5.60 17.22
N ALA A 452 11.68 -5.82 18.46
CA ALA A 452 12.68 -4.96 19.09
C ALA A 452 14.07 -5.05 18.43
N THR A 453 14.35 -6.14 17.69
CA THR A 453 15.61 -6.38 16.99
C THR A 453 15.51 -6.17 15.48
N CYS A 454 14.30 -5.96 14.92
CA CYS A 454 14.12 -5.69 13.50
C CYS A 454 14.69 -4.33 13.08
N GLY A 455 15.22 -4.29 11.87
CA GLY A 455 15.75 -3.07 11.27
C GLY A 455 17.17 -2.72 11.73
N ALA A 456 17.71 -1.67 11.16
CA ALA A 456 19.03 -1.19 11.48
C ALA A 456 19.09 -0.64 12.91
N PRO A 457 19.96 -1.16 13.80
CA PRO A 457 19.93 -0.85 15.23
C PRO A 457 20.29 0.61 15.56
N TRP A 458 20.85 1.34 14.63
CA TRP A 458 21.17 2.76 14.77
C TRP A 458 20.00 3.70 14.38
N ILE A 459 18.88 3.15 13.92
CA ILE A 459 17.63 3.90 13.66
C ILE A 459 16.60 3.55 14.74
N LYS A 460 15.89 4.56 15.24
CA LYS A 460 14.67 4.35 16.03
C LYS A 460 13.49 4.13 15.09
N ILE A 461 12.94 2.92 15.07
CA ILE A 461 11.77 2.54 14.25
C ILE A 461 10.59 3.50 14.49
N ASN A 462 10.35 3.91 15.73
CA ASN A 462 9.25 4.82 16.14
C ASN A 462 9.57 6.31 16.02
N ALA A 463 10.69 6.70 15.43
CA ALA A 463 10.94 8.10 15.12
C ALA A 463 10.11 8.50 13.88
N THR A 464 8.78 8.61 14.03
CA THR A 464 8.02 9.55 13.20
C THR A 464 8.70 10.88 13.40
N GLY A 465 9.48 11.31 12.41
CA GLY A 465 10.09 12.62 12.45
C GLY A 465 8.98 13.62 12.78
N LYS A 466 9.06 14.31 13.91
CA LYS A 466 8.12 15.40 14.19
C LYS A 466 8.21 16.31 12.98
N GLN A 467 7.14 16.38 12.20
CA GLN A 467 7.05 17.39 11.15
C GLN A 467 7.41 18.74 11.78
N PRO A 468 8.31 19.51 11.17
CA PRO A 468 8.64 20.83 11.70
C PRO A 468 7.34 21.60 11.96
N ALA A 469 7.23 22.27 13.09
CA ALA A 469 6.05 23.07 13.39
C ALA A 469 5.83 24.09 12.28
N ALA A 470 4.59 24.21 11.78
CA ALA A 470 4.26 25.17 10.76
C ALA A 470 4.40 26.60 11.33
N ILE A 471 5.11 27.44 10.62
CA ILE A 471 5.21 28.86 10.96
C ILE A 471 4.01 29.63 10.39
N THR A 472 3.53 30.63 11.12
CA THR A 472 2.47 31.52 10.64
C THR A 472 3.07 32.77 10.00
N VAL A 473 2.64 33.09 8.77
CA VAL A 473 3.06 34.25 8.00
C VAL A 473 1.81 35.05 7.60
N ASN A 474 1.77 36.34 7.93
CA ASN A 474 0.75 37.26 7.42
C ASN A 474 1.16 37.74 6.03
N CYS A 475 0.31 37.49 5.03
CA CYS A 475 0.55 37.85 3.65
C CYS A 475 -0.52 38.86 3.21
N ARG A 476 -0.09 40.02 2.72
CA ARG A 476 -0.99 41.08 2.22
C ARG A 476 -1.09 41.09 0.71
N THR A 477 -0.06 40.60 0.03
CA THR A 477 0.06 40.56 -1.42
C THR A 477 0.39 39.14 -1.89
N ALA A 478 0.30 38.88 -3.21
CA ALA A 478 0.74 37.64 -3.82
C ALA A 478 2.25 37.38 -3.62
N ASP A 479 3.06 38.44 -3.67
CA ASP A 479 4.51 38.34 -3.44
C ASP A 479 4.88 37.88 -2.04
N ASP A 480 4.10 38.27 -1.04
CA ASP A 480 4.31 37.79 0.34
C ASP A 480 4.06 36.27 0.41
N VAL A 481 3.04 35.79 -0.31
CA VAL A 481 2.71 34.36 -0.40
C VAL A 481 3.83 33.60 -1.11
N TYR A 482 4.33 34.09 -2.23
CA TYR A 482 5.45 33.47 -2.95
C TYR A 482 6.68 33.32 -2.05
N LYS A 483 7.08 34.38 -1.35
CA LYS A 483 8.21 34.36 -0.41
C LYS A 483 8.01 33.37 0.74
N ALA A 484 6.77 33.19 1.21
CA ALA A 484 6.45 32.23 2.25
C ALA A 484 6.55 30.78 1.77
N LEU A 485 6.13 30.50 0.53
CA LEU A 485 6.15 29.18 -0.09
C LEU A 485 7.55 28.75 -0.58
N GLU A 486 8.38 29.66 -1.04
CA GLU A 486 9.76 29.37 -1.52
C GLU A 486 10.65 28.70 -0.49
N LYS A 487 10.38 28.89 0.80
CA LYS A 487 11.13 28.24 1.88
C LYS A 487 10.89 26.73 1.98
N ASN A 488 9.95 26.17 1.21
CA ASN A 488 9.57 24.77 1.13
C ASN A 488 9.53 24.03 2.49
N ARG A 489 8.87 24.67 3.46
CA ARG A 489 8.66 24.15 4.82
C ARG A 489 7.20 24.32 5.24
N PRO A 490 6.71 23.58 6.25
CA PRO A 490 5.36 23.75 6.74
C PRO A 490 5.04 25.20 7.10
N VAL A 491 3.96 25.75 6.52
CA VAL A 491 3.59 27.16 6.69
C VAL A 491 2.07 27.32 6.84
N ILE A 492 1.67 28.28 7.68
CA ILE A 492 0.31 28.81 7.78
C ILE A 492 0.31 30.20 7.18
N ILE A 493 -0.33 30.36 6.04
CA ILE A 493 -0.45 31.61 5.30
C ILE A 493 -1.77 32.27 5.71
N LYS A 494 -1.67 33.39 6.44
CA LYS A 494 -2.83 34.20 6.82
C LYS A 494 -2.97 35.34 5.83
N LEU A 495 -3.96 35.23 4.94
CA LEU A 495 -4.27 36.27 3.96
C LEU A 495 -4.92 37.49 4.68
N THR A 496 -4.26 38.63 4.66
CA THR A 496 -4.72 39.86 5.29
C THR A 496 -5.14 40.93 4.27
N GLY A 497 -4.80 40.71 2.99
CA GLY A 497 -5.25 41.52 1.85
C GLY A 497 -6.64 41.09 1.37
N LYS A 498 -7.30 41.96 0.59
CA LYS A 498 -8.59 41.67 -0.07
C LYS A 498 -8.41 41.15 -1.51
N GLN A 499 -7.29 41.47 -2.13
CA GLN A 499 -6.98 41.19 -3.54
C GLN A 499 -5.59 40.59 -3.64
N TYR A 500 -5.49 39.50 -4.43
CA TYR A 500 -4.23 38.83 -4.79
C TYR A 500 -4.16 38.65 -6.29
N ASP A 501 -3.32 39.46 -6.92
CA ASP A 501 -3.07 39.39 -8.36
C ASP A 501 -1.86 38.49 -8.61
N LEU A 502 -2.12 37.27 -9.08
CA LEU A 502 -1.10 36.25 -9.29
C LEU A 502 -0.39 36.49 -10.64
N THR A 503 0.93 36.41 -10.63
CA THR A 503 1.77 36.38 -11.83
C THR A 503 2.19 34.95 -12.22
N ARG A 504 2.11 34.04 -11.28
CA ARG A 504 2.39 32.60 -11.40
C ARG A 504 1.54 31.81 -10.41
N PRO A 505 1.42 30.47 -10.53
CA PRO A 505 0.71 29.68 -9.52
C PRO A 505 1.33 29.82 -8.11
N PHE A 506 0.50 29.68 -7.08
CA PHE A 506 1.01 29.36 -5.75
C PHE A 506 1.37 27.87 -5.72
N VAL A 507 2.67 27.57 -5.77
CA VAL A 507 3.18 26.17 -5.81
C VAL A 507 3.38 25.66 -4.39
N ILE A 508 2.67 24.60 -4.04
CA ILE A 508 2.67 23.98 -2.73
C ILE A 508 3.54 22.71 -2.77
N GLY A 509 4.80 22.80 -2.34
CA GLY A 509 5.75 21.68 -2.26
C GLY A 509 5.85 21.01 -0.89
N SER A 510 5.22 21.60 0.13
CA SER A 510 5.15 21.07 1.49
C SER A 510 3.76 21.35 2.10
N TYR A 511 3.57 21.18 3.41
CA TYR A 511 2.33 21.57 4.05
C TYR A 511 2.13 23.09 4.00
N ALA A 512 1.05 23.55 3.38
CA ALA A 512 0.66 24.95 3.35
C ALA A 512 -0.83 25.11 3.68
N ARG A 513 -1.14 25.77 4.76
CA ARG A 513 -2.50 26.10 5.16
C ARG A 513 -2.79 27.57 4.90
N PHE A 514 -3.77 27.84 4.03
CA PHE A 514 -4.28 29.19 3.78
C PHE A 514 -5.50 29.45 4.65
N THR A 515 -5.54 30.62 5.28
CA THR A 515 -6.65 31.11 6.08
C THR A 515 -6.83 32.62 5.92
N ALA A 516 -8.02 33.13 6.19
CA ALA A 516 -8.32 34.56 6.13
C ALA A 516 -9.28 34.97 7.27
N GLY A 517 -9.58 36.27 7.39
CA GLY A 517 -10.58 36.77 8.36
C GLY A 517 -11.99 36.23 8.06
N ALA A 518 -12.75 35.94 9.10
CA ALA A 518 -13.96 35.12 9.08
C ALA A 518 -15.08 35.54 8.10
N ASN A 519 -15.21 36.80 7.75
CA ASN A 519 -16.35 37.33 6.96
C ASN A 519 -15.95 38.04 5.67
N GLN A 520 -14.69 37.92 5.24
CA GLN A 520 -14.21 38.64 4.07
C GLN A 520 -13.93 37.71 2.92
N PHE A 521 -14.47 38.01 1.74
CA PHE A 521 -14.02 37.39 0.51
C PHE A 521 -12.66 37.94 0.10
N VAL A 522 -11.78 37.02 -0.28
CA VAL A 522 -10.47 37.32 -0.87
C VAL A 522 -10.57 37.08 -2.37
N ASN A 523 -10.30 38.11 -3.15
CA ASN A 523 -10.33 38.04 -4.60
C ASN A 523 -8.99 37.49 -5.12
N ILE A 524 -9.06 36.50 -6.00
CA ILE A 524 -7.91 35.94 -6.71
C ILE A 524 -8.05 36.31 -8.17
N THR A 525 -6.99 36.87 -8.74
CA THR A 525 -6.88 37.07 -10.21
C THR A 525 -5.67 36.34 -10.74
N THR A 526 -5.76 35.86 -11.98
CA THR A 526 -4.66 35.21 -12.68
C THR A 526 -4.58 35.69 -14.12
N PRO A 527 -3.40 35.70 -14.73
CA PRO A 527 -3.29 35.94 -16.17
C PRO A 527 -3.90 34.81 -16.98
N ALA A 528 -4.32 35.09 -18.19
CA ALA A 528 -4.74 34.07 -19.15
C ALA A 528 -3.55 33.19 -19.55
N GLY A 529 -3.83 31.89 -19.83
CA GLY A 529 -2.83 30.91 -20.19
C GLY A 529 -2.03 30.30 -19.03
N GLN A 530 -2.24 30.78 -17.79
CA GLN A 530 -1.73 30.11 -16.59
C GLN A 530 -2.49 28.81 -16.36
N ARG A 531 -1.82 27.74 -15.92
CA ARG A 531 -2.47 26.42 -15.70
C ARG A 531 -3.40 26.42 -14.49
N SER A 532 -2.98 27.01 -13.38
CA SER A 532 -3.78 27.02 -12.16
C SER A 532 -3.48 28.24 -11.28
N ALA A 533 -4.37 28.59 -10.38
CA ALA A 533 -4.07 29.56 -9.32
C ALA A 533 -3.27 28.92 -8.18
N PHE A 534 -3.63 27.69 -7.79
CA PHE A 534 -2.89 26.87 -6.83
C PHE A 534 -2.41 25.60 -7.52
N GLU A 535 -1.12 25.29 -7.41
CA GLU A 535 -0.52 24.07 -7.92
C GLU A 535 0.03 23.23 -6.77
N ILE A 536 -0.42 21.97 -6.65
CA ILE A 536 0.05 21.07 -5.58
C ILE A 536 1.15 20.20 -6.17
N ALA A 537 2.39 20.51 -5.82
CA ALA A 537 3.57 19.74 -6.25
C ALA A 537 3.76 18.47 -5.41
N GLY A 538 4.74 17.67 -5.75
CA GLY A 538 5.06 16.45 -5.01
C GLY A 538 5.35 16.68 -3.53
N ASN A 539 4.82 15.83 -2.67
CA ASN A 539 4.74 15.97 -1.21
C ASN A 539 3.94 17.19 -0.70
N GLY A 540 3.32 17.95 -1.59
CA GLY A 540 2.50 19.10 -1.23
C GLY A 540 1.24 18.69 -0.49
N HIS A 541 0.89 19.47 0.52
CA HIS A 541 -0.38 19.35 1.23
C HIS A 541 -1.03 20.73 1.31
N LEU A 542 -1.97 20.99 0.41
CA LEU A 542 -2.75 22.22 0.40
C LEU A 542 -3.94 22.10 1.36
N VAL A 543 -4.04 23.03 2.28
CA VAL A 543 -5.20 23.17 3.15
C VAL A 543 -5.80 24.57 2.98
N LEU A 544 -7.03 24.65 2.47
CA LEU A 544 -7.84 25.85 2.49
C LEU A 544 -8.78 25.75 3.71
N GLN A 545 -8.57 26.59 4.71
CA GLN A 545 -9.34 26.52 5.96
C GLN A 545 -9.82 27.90 6.42
N GLN A 546 -11.13 28.00 6.69
CA GLN A 546 -11.75 29.26 7.13
C GLN A 546 -11.43 30.42 6.19
N ILE A 547 -11.55 30.18 4.90
CA ILE A 547 -11.25 31.14 3.85
C ILE A 547 -12.42 31.25 2.87
N ARG A 548 -12.73 32.46 2.44
CA ARG A 548 -13.71 32.72 1.39
C ARG A 548 -13.02 33.30 0.18
N LEU A 549 -13.08 32.59 -0.94
CA LEU A 549 -12.38 32.93 -2.18
C LEU A 549 -13.41 33.33 -3.25
N ASP A 550 -13.17 34.46 -3.89
CA ASP A 550 -13.90 34.91 -5.07
C ASP A 550 -13.00 34.75 -6.30
N GLY A 551 -13.43 33.91 -7.21
CA GLY A 551 -12.68 33.55 -8.40
C GLY A 551 -13.11 34.29 -9.68
N ALA A 552 -13.90 35.37 -9.60
CA ALA A 552 -14.37 36.09 -10.79
C ALA A 552 -13.24 36.59 -11.69
N GLY A 553 -12.06 36.85 -11.12
CA GLY A 553 -10.84 37.28 -11.85
C GLY A 553 -9.90 36.12 -12.25
N VAL A 554 -10.25 34.88 -12.00
CA VAL A 554 -9.40 33.73 -12.35
C VAL A 554 -9.55 33.40 -13.83
N LYS A 555 -8.43 33.57 -14.56
CA LYS A 555 -8.31 33.26 -15.99
C LYS A 555 -7.38 32.05 -16.25
N ALA A 556 -6.83 31.46 -15.16
CA ALA A 556 -6.10 30.22 -15.24
C ALA A 556 -7.02 29.05 -15.61
N THR A 557 -6.51 28.05 -16.31
CA THR A 557 -7.27 26.88 -16.78
C THR A 557 -7.99 26.14 -15.62
N HIS A 558 -7.38 26.11 -14.45
CA HIS A 558 -7.96 25.49 -13.25
C HIS A 558 -7.78 26.42 -12.05
N PHE A 559 -8.69 26.35 -11.09
CA PHE A 559 -8.49 27.09 -9.84
C PHE A 559 -7.44 26.41 -8.96
N ILE A 560 -7.56 25.10 -8.75
CA ILE A 560 -6.58 24.25 -8.07
C ILE A 560 -6.21 23.12 -9.04
N ALA A 561 -4.93 22.80 -9.17
CA ALA A 561 -4.50 21.62 -9.91
C ALA A 561 -3.37 20.87 -9.19
N SER A 562 -3.23 19.57 -9.47
CA SER A 562 -1.99 18.85 -9.17
C SER A 562 -0.88 19.32 -10.13
N ASN A 563 0.38 19.04 -9.79
CA ASN A 563 1.48 19.27 -10.71
C ASN A 563 1.31 18.43 -11.98
N HIS A 564 1.62 18.99 -13.14
CA HIS A 564 1.44 18.36 -14.44
C HIS A 564 2.66 17.55 -14.92
N GLU A 565 3.80 17.66 -14.25
CA GLU A 565 5.05 16.98 -14.64
C GLU A 565 5.17 15.56 -14.10
N GLY A 566 4.19 15.10 -13.34
CA GLY A 566 4.12 13.74 -12.84
C GLY A 566 5.27 13.41 -11.90
N SER A 567 5.31 14.02 -10.73
CA SER A 567 6.33 13.69 -9.72
C SER A 567 6.06 12.31 -9.09
N ALA A 568 7.12 11.66 -8.57
CA ALA A 568 6.99 10.44 -7.79
C ALA A 568 6.32 10.70 -6.42
N GLN A 569 6.09 11.95 -6.12
CA GLN A 569 5.60 12.38 -4.82
C GLN A 569 4.09 12.40 -4.81
N HIS A 570 3.52 11.87 -3.75
CA HIS A 570 2.10 11.96 -3.48
C HIS A 570 1.74 13.37 -2.99
N TYR A 571 0.47 13.75 -3.06
CA TYR A 571 0.00 15.03 -2.55
C TYR A 571 -1.28 14.87 -1.72
N ASN A 572 -1.67 15.92 -1.02
CA ASN A 572 -2.92 15.97 -0.28
C ASN A 572 -3.64 17.30 -0.52
N LEU A 573 -4.97 17.26 -0.57
CA LEU A 573 -5.82 18.44 -0.63
C LEU A 573 -6.89 18.39 0.46
N GLU A 574 -7.03 19.49 1.21
CA GLU A 574 -8.12 19.69 2.13
C GLU A 574 -8.77 21.06 1.95
N ILE A 575 -10.09 21.10 1.80
CA ILE A 575 -10.90 22.32 1.82
C ILE A 575 -11.89 22.19 2.97
N ARG A 576 -11.79 23.05 3.98
CA ARG A 576 -12.62 22.97 5.19
C ARG A 576 -13.17 24.32 5.61
N ASN A 577 -14.45 24.38 5.99
CA ASN A 577 -15.08 25.58 6.53
C ASN A 577 -14.85 26.80 5.63
N SER A 578 -14.87 26.61 4.32
CA SER A 578 -14.42 27.59 3.32
C SER A 578 -15.53 27.86 2.29
N ALA A 579 -15.34 28.91 1.50
CA ALA A 579 -16.23 29.19 0.37
C ALA A 579 -15.42 29.47 -0.90
N VAL A 580 -15.89 28.97 -2.04
CA VAL A 580 -15.35 29.27 -3.38
C VAL A 580 -16.50 29.61 -4.31
N ARG A 581 -16.43 30.76 -4.98
CA ARG A 581 -17.50 31.24 -5.87
C ARG A 581 -16.99 31.92 -7.12
N ASN A 582 -17.90 32.07 -8.09
CA ASN A 582 -17.73 32.89 -9.29
C ASN A 582 -16.61 32.47 -10.23
N LEU A 583 -16.15 31.21 -10.17
CA LEU A 583 -15.28 30.66 -11.20
C LEU A 583 -16.05 30.48 -12.50
N SER A 584 -15.43 30.72 -13.66
CA SER A 584 -16.13 30.65 -14.94
C SER A 584 -15.24 30.15 -16.08
N ASP A 585 -15.74 29.17 -16.82
CA ASP A 585 -15.14 28.65 -18.03
C ASP A 585 -15.08 29.73 -19.14
N ALA A 586 -16.07 30.60 -19.21
CA ALA A 586 -16.04 31.75 -20.10
C ALA A 586 -14.88 32.71 -19.83
N ASN A 587 -14.36 32.73 -18.61
CA ASN A 587 -13.14 33.47 -18.25
C ASN A 587 -11.87 32.66 -18.40
N GLY A 588 -11.95 31.38 -18.82
CA GLY A 588 -10.86 30.47 -19.00
C GLY A 588 -10.66 29.44 -17.87
N CYS A 589 -11.43 29.54 -16.76
CA CYS A 589 -11.32 28.62 -15.64
C CYS A 589 -12.27 27.42 -15.80
N SER A 590 -11.77 26.31 -16.31
CA SER A 590 -12.56 25.13 -16.67
C SER A 590 -12.87 24.17 -15.52
N SER A 591 -12.22 24.31 -14.35
CA SER A 591 -12.56 23.49 -13.15
C SER A 591 -12.14 24.10 -11.82
N ILE A 592 -12.82 23.71 -10.76
CA ILE A 592 -12.41 24.02 -9.38
C ILE A 592 -11.13 23.28 -9.02
N PHE A 593 -11.07 21.97 -9.35
CA PHE A 593 -9.89 21.13 -9.16
C PHE A 593 -9.67 20.23 -10.37
N TYR A 594 -8.40 20.03 -10.70
CA TYR A 594 -7.99 19.12 -11.77
C TYR A 594 -6.75 18.31 -11.39
N ALA A 595 -6.84 16.98 -11.49
CA ALA A 595 -5.71 16.09 -11.27
C ALA A 595 -5.07 15.74 -12.62
N TYR A 596 -3.82 16.13 -12.82
CA TYR A 596 -3.05 15.74 -13.99
C TYR A 596 -2.58 14.28 -13.95
N LYS A 597 -2.25 13.72 -15.10
CA LYS A 597 -1.76 12.36 -15.29
C LYS A 597 -0.57 12.05 -14.38
N SER A 598 -0.50 10.81 -13.88
CA SER A 598 0.55 10.28 -12.99
C SER A 598 0.63 10.90 -11.59
N MET A 599 -0.24 11.85 -11.25
CA MET A 599 -0.34 12.40 -9.90
C MET A 599 -1.37 11.64 -9.07
N LEU A 600 -1.06 11.37 -7.80
CA LEU A 600 -1.94 10.64 -6.88
C LEU A 600 -2.14 11.42 -5.59
N ALA A 601 -3.39 11.78 -5.29
CA ALA A 601 -3.74 12.25 -3.97
C ALA A 601 -3.87 11.06 -2.99
N ASP A 602 -3.10 11.05 -1.90
CA ASP A 602 -3.32 10.10 -0.81
C ASP A 602 -4.69 10.36 -0.17
N SER A 603 -5.03 11.64 -0.05
CA SER A 603 -6.28 12.12 0.54
C SER A 603 -6.76 13.38 -0.16
N PHE A 604 -8.02 13.36 -0.61
CA PHE A 604 -8.77 14.49 -1.14
C PHE A 604 -9.98 14.74 -0.25
N VAL A 605 -9.99 15.82 0.52
CA VAL A 605 -11.02 16.11 1.53
C VAL A 605 -11.67 17.45 1.28
N VAL A 606 -13.00 17.48 1.17
CA VAL A 606 -13.80 18.69 1.10
C VAL A 606 -14.89 18.59 2.15
N ARG A 607 -14.88 19.47 3.16
CA ARG A 607 -15.84 19.43 4.28
C ARG A 607 -16.34 20.80 4.70
N ASN A 608 -17.62 20.86 5.10
CA ASN A 608 -18.26 22.05 5.68
C ASN A 608 -18.03 23.32 4.82
N SER A 609 -18.06 23.19 3.51
CA SER A 609 -17.68 24.27 2.59
C SER A 609 -18.80 24.60 1.61
N VAL A 610 -18.79 25.81 1.07
CA VAL A 610 -19.79 26.32 0.16
C VAL A 610 -19.18 26.59 -1.21
N PHE A 611 -19.75 26.01 -2.24
CA PHE A 611 -19.39 26.24 -3.63
C PHE A 611 -20.60 26.82 -4.35
N SER A 612 -20.53 28.08 -4.73
CA SER A 612 -21.69 28.77 -5.27
C SER A 612 -21.39 29.54 -6.54
N ASN A 613 -22.33 29.52 -7.46
CA ASN A 613 -22.28 30.28 -8.73
C ASN A 613 -21.00 30.02 -9.54
N ASN A 614 -20.48 28.78 -9.54
CA ASN A 614 -19.34 28.41 -10.37
C ASN A 614 -19.84 27.87 -11.71
N GLN A 615 -19.42 28.53 -12.79
CA GLN A 615 -19.79 28.19 -14.20
C GLN A 615 -18.66 27.38 -14.86
N CYS A 616 -18.18 26.34 -14.17
CA CYS A 616 -17.10 25.47 -14.61
C CYS A 616 -17.30 24.06 -14.01
N ARG A 617 -16.47 23.08 -14.39
CA ARG A 617 -16.47 21.75 -13.78
C ARG A 617 -16.03 21.82 -12.32
N GLY A 618 -16.45 20.86 -11.50
CA GLY A 618 -16.08 20.76 -10.09
C GLY A 618 -14.73 20.09 -9.87
N PHE A 619 -14.73 18.85 -9.36
CA PHE A 619 -13.52 18.10 -9.01
C PHE A 619 -13.28 16.99 -10.05
N ILE A 620 -12.23 17.10 -10.83
CA ILE A 620 -11.97 16.28 -12.01
C ILE A 620 -10.69 15.46 -11.80
N MET A 621 -10.84 14.13 -11.84
CA MET A 621 -9.78 13.14 -11.61
C MET A 621 -9.90 12.03 -12.67
N ASP A 622 -9.71 12.38 -13.96
CA ASP A 622 -9.98 11.51 -15.11
C ASP A 622 -8.85 11.45 -16.15
N GLU A 623 -7.67 11.91 -15.80
CA GLU A 623 -6.52 11.94 -16.74
C GLU A 623 -5.89 10.56 -17.00
N GLU A 624 -6.07 9.61 -16.12
CA GLU A 624 -5.59 8.22 -16.26
C GLU A 624 -6.53 7.42 -17.18
N LYS A 625 -6.55 7.74 -18.48
CA LYS A 625 -7.53 7.19 -19.45
C LYS A 625 -7.12 5.86 -20.07
N ASP A 626 -6.06 5.22 -19.58
CA ASP A 626 -5.63 3.91 -20.03
C ASP A 626 -6.21 2.79 -19.16
N ASP A 627 -6.30 1.57 -19.69
CA ASP A 627 -6.89 0.41 -19.00
C ASP A 627 -5.88 -0.30 -18.08
N LYS A 628 -4.95 0.44 -17.46
CA LYS A 628 -3.88 -0.11 -16.61
C LYS A 628 -4.20 -0.10 -15.12
N GLY A 629 -5.40 0.27 -14.73
CA GLY A 629 -5.81 0.35 -13.33
C GLY A 629 -5.28 1.58 -12.58
N TYR A 630 -4.78 2.58 -13.28
CA TYR A 630 -4.27 3.83 -12.69
C TYR A 630 -5.41 4.79 -12.33
N TYR A 631 -5.18 5.63 -11.33
CA TYR A 631 -6.13 6.64 -10.87
C TYR A 631 -5.42 7.79 -10.13
N ASN A 632 -6.14 8.90 -9.92
CA ASN A 632 -5.55 10.15 -9.43
C ASN A 632 -5.81 10.45 -7.94
N ALA A 633 -6.63 9.65 -7.25
CA ALA A 633 -6.87 9.84 -5.81
C ALA A 633 -7.21 8.51 -5.13
N GLU A 634 -6.53 8.21 -4.01
CA GLU A 634 -6.77 7.00 -3.22
C GLU A 634 -8.06 7.11 -2.39
N LYS A 635 -8.17 8.18 -1.60
CA LYS A 635 -9.34 8.44 -0.76
C LYS A 635 -9.94 9.80 -1.05
N ILE A 636 -11.21 9.80 -1.39
CA ILE A 636 -11.99 11.00 -1.69
C ILE A 636 -13.09 11.12 -0.64
N THR A 637 -13.11 12.20 0.13
CA THR A 637 -14.15 12.47 1.11
C THR A 637 -14.75 13.85 0.86
N ILE A 638 -16.01 13.90 0.46
CA ILE A 638 -16.74 15.12 0.22
C ILE A 638 -17.97 15.09 1.13
N SER A 639 -18.00 15.89 2.19
CA SER A 639 -19.05 15.79 3.20
C SER A 639 -19.48 17.13 3.79
N GLN A 640 -20.77 17.25 4.08
CA GLN A 640 -21.36 18.44 4.74
C GLN A 640 -21.12 19.74 3.96
N ASN A 641 -21.10 19.68 2.63
CA ASN A 641 -20.91 20.85 1.78
C ASN A 641 -22.22 21.33 1.17
N ILE A 642 -22.23 22.56 0.70
CA ILE A 642 -23.29 23.15 -0.09
C ILE A 642 -22.73 23.44 -1.47
N PHE A 643 -23.35 22.85 -2.49
CA PHE A 643 -23.13 23.14 -3.90
C PHE A 643 -24.35 23.81 -4.46
N GLU A 644 -24.23 25.06 -4.89
CA GLU A 644 -25.33 25.86 -5.38
C GLU A 644 -24.99 26.48 -6.73
N LYS A 645 -25.86 26.29 -7.71
CA LYS A 645 -25.72 26.87 -9.06
C LYS A 645 -24.38 26.55 -9.72
N GLN A 646 -23.89 25.31 -9.49
CA GLN A 646 -22.72 24.77 -10.18
C GLN A 646 -23.09 24.40 -11.60
N ARG A 647 -22.28 24.81 -12.60
CA ARG A 647 -22.47 24.45 -14.01
C ARG A 647 -21.25 23.65 -14.48
N GLY A 648 -21.48 22.44 -14.95
CA GLY A 648 -20.43 21.49 -15.31
C GLY A 648 -20.52 20.21 -14.50
N ILE A 649 -19.80 19.16 -14.92
CA ILE A 649 -19.69 17.91 -14.15
C ILE A 649 -19.11 18.26 -12.75
N LEU A 650 -19.84 17.88 -11.70
CA LEU A 650 -19.46 18.24 -10.33
C LEU A 650 -18.32 17.36 -9.80
N LEU A 651 -18.36 16.06 -10.08
CA LEU A 651 -17.33 15.12 -9.66
C LEU A 651 -17.11 14.05 -10.72
N GLN A 652 -15.90 13.90 -11.17
CA GLN A 652 -15.50 12.87 -12.11
C GLN A 652 -14.28 12.12 -11.58
N VAL A 653 -14.40 10.80 -11.45
CA VAL A 653 -13.35 9.90 -10.96
C VAL A 653 -13.20 8.74 -11.94
N TYR A 654 -11.98 8.50 -12.37
CA TYR A 654 -11.64 7.43 -13.30
C TYR A 654 -10.58 6.49 -12.73
N ARG A 655 -10.80 5.21 -12.94
CA ARG A 655 -9.83 4.12 -12.87
C ARG A 655 -10.10 3.15 -14.01
N GLY A 656 -9.12 2.89 -14.85
CA GLY A 656 -9.26 1.95 -15.96
C GLY A 656 -8.84 0.54 -15.62
N GLY A 657 -9.30 -0.42 -16.42
CA GLY A 657 -8.91 -1.83 -16.35
C GLY A 657 -9.49 -2.63 -15.19
N ASN A 658 -9.19 -3.94 -15.21
CA ASN A 658 -9.70 -4.94 -14.26
C ASN A 658 -8.64 -5.42 -13.24
N ASP A 659 -7.53 -4.70 -13.08
CA ASP A 659 -6.47 -5.09 -12.16
C ASP A 659 -6.97 -5.02 -10.71
N GLU A 660 -6.92 -6.15 -10.00
CA GLU A 660 -7.38 -6.27 -8.62
C GLU A 660 -6.33 -5.80 -7.59
N SER A 661 -5.13 -5.40 -8.04
CA SER A 661 -4.00 -5.06 -7.17
C SER A 661 -4.14 -3.72 -6.48
N THR A 662 -5.07 -2.85 -6.90
CA THR A 662 -5.21 -1.50 -6.34
C THR A 662 -6.24 -1.43 -5.22
N LEU A 663 -6.01 -0.53 -4.23
CA LEU A 663 -6.90 -0.32 -3.09
C LEU A 663 -8.02 0.69 -3.38
N GLY A 664 -7.73 1.71 -4.17
CA GLY A 664 -8.63 2.81 -4.54
C GLY A 664 -9.03 2.83 -6.02
N PRO A 665 -9.78 3.86 -6.43
CA PRO A 665 -10.31 4.98 -5.64
C PRO A 665 -11.40 4.56 -4.65
N GLN A 666 -11.41 5.20 -3.48
CA GLN A 666 -12.45 5.03 -2.47
C GLN A 666 -13.16 6.37 -2.25
N LEU A 667 -14.44 6.45 -2.57
CA LEU A 667 -15.23 7.68 -2.50
C LEU A 667 -16.26 7.61 -1.37
N THR A 668 -16.25 8.63 -0.50
CA THR A 668 -17.36 8.95 0.40
C THR A 668 -17.94 10.31 0.05
N PHE A 669 -19.22 10.37 -0.33
CA PHE A 669 -19.94 11.59 -0.60
C PHE A 669 -21.19 11.64 0.28
N SER A 670 -21.19 12.49 1.33
CA SER A 670 -22.23 12.38 2.35
C SER A 670 -22.67 13.70 2.96
N ARG A 671 -23.94 13.80 3.30
CA ARG A 671 -24.54 14.96 4.00
C ARG A 671 -24.31 16.27 3.27
N ASN A 672 -24.23 16.25 1.95
CA ASN A 672 -24.11 17.44 1.12
C ASN A 672 -25.49 17.92 0.67
N SER A 673 -25.62 19.22 0.43
CA SER A 673 -26.75 19.83 -0.26
C SER A 673 -26.32 20.25 -1.67
N ILE A 674 -27.02 19.75 -2.69
CA ILE A 674 -26.74 20.02 -4.09
C ILE A 674 -27.99 20.64 -4.69
N THR A 675 -27.93 21.96 -4.94
CA THR A 675 -29.11 22.74 -5.37
C THR A 675 -28.85 23.47 -6.69
N ASP A 676 -29.76 23.34 -7.63
CA ASP A 676 -29.70 23.98 -8.96
C ASP A 676 -28.41 23.70 -9.74
N CYS A 677 -27.77 22.56 -9.53
CA CYS A 677 -26.54 22.16 -10.21
C CYS A 677 -26.86 21.41 -11.51
N LYS A 678 -26.16 21.75 -12.62
CA LYS A 678 -26.39 21.15 -13.94
C LYS A 678 -25.09 20.90 -14.69
N ALA A 679 -24.97 19.74 -15.31
CA ALA A 679 -23.94 19.47 -16.31
C ALA A 679 -24.40 19.93 -17.72
N PRO A 680 -23.50 20.33 -18.64
CA PRO A 680 -23.85 20.71 -19.99
C PRO A 680 -24.25 19.49 -20.84
N ASP A 681 -24.92 19.72 -21.95
CA ASP A 681 -25.21 18.73 -23.01
C ASP A 681 -25.79 17.40 -22.52
N ASN A 682 -26.65 17.46 -21.50
CA ASN A 682 -27.23 16.29 -20.84
C ASN A 682 -26.17 15.30 -20.25
N ALA A 683 -24.94 15.74 -20.03
CA ALA A 683 -23.93 14.93 -19.36
C ALA A 683 -24.35 14.61 -17.90
N PRO A 684 -23.88 13.49 -17.33
CA PRO A 684 -24.10 13.21 -15.92
C PRO A 684 -23.45 14.26 -15.01
N LEU A 685 -24.09 14.58 -13.89
CA LEU A 685 -23.51 15.50 -12.91
C LEU A 685 -22.34 14.84 -12.14
N PHE A 686 -22.42 13.52 -11.93
CA PHE A 686 -21.37 12.70 -11.34
C PHE A 686 -21.00 11.56 -12.29
N VAL A 687 -19.72 11.33 -12.50
CA VAL A 687 -19.21 10.25 -13.37
C VAL A 687 -18.18 9.41 -12.61
N PHE A 688 -18.47 8.12 -12.41
CA PHE A 688 -17.61 7.17 -11.73
C PHE A 688 -17.30 6.01 -12.67
N THR A 689 -16.05 5.91 -13.10
CA THR A 689 -15.58 4.81 -13.95
C THR A 689 -14.56 3.97 -13.20
N GLY A 690 -14.83 2.65 -13.05
CA GLY A 690 -13.91 1.69 -12.41
C GLY A 690 -13.58 1.98 -10.93
N VAL A 691 -14.34 2.85 -10.27
CA VAL A 691 -14.13 3.19 -8.85
C VAL A 691 -14.35 1.95 -7.99
N GLN A 692 -13.46 1.68 -7.05
CA GLN A 692 -13.50 0.46 -6.22
C GLN A 692 -14.60 0.48 -5.16
N ILE A 693 -14.79 1.64 -4.53
CA ILE A 693 -15.78 1.81 -3.47
C ILE A 693 -16.45 3.17 -3.61
N THR A 694 -17.79 3.19 -3.60
CA THR A 694 -18.55 4.44 -3.47
C THR A 694 -19.57 4.33 -2.32
N ASP A 695 -19.53 5.30 -1.43
CA ASP A 695 -20.49 5.44 -0.33
C ASP A 695 -21.15 6.82 -0.41
N ILE A 696 -22.33 6.87 -1.03
CA ILE A 696 -23.09 8.10 -1.26
C ILE A 696 -24.33 8.07 -0.38
N PHE A 697 -24.32 8.84 0.71
CA PHE A 697 -25.41 8.74 1.68
C PHE A 697 -25.80 10.05 2.36
N ALA A 698 -27.05 10.13 2.75
CA ALA A 698 -27.62 11.24 3.50
C ALA A 698 -27.45 12.60 2.81
N ASN A 699 -27.42 12.64 1.47
CA ASN A 699 -27.34 13.87 0.70
C ASN A 699 -28.74 14.39 0.33
N GLN A 700 -28.83 15.69 0.11
CA GLN A 700 -30.01 16.35 -0.43
C GLN A 700 -29.72 16.88 -1.84
N PHE A 701 -30.44 16.36 -2.82
CA PHE A 701 -30.38 16.79 -4.22
C PHE A 701 -31.67 17.51 -4.55
N THR A 702 -31.57 18.80 -4.85
CA THR A 702 -32.74 19.63 -5.23
C THR A 702 -32.49 20.25 -6.58
N ASN A 703 -33.33 19.92 -7.57
CA ASN A 703 -33.16 20.39 -8.94
C ASN A 703 -31.73 20.15 -9.49
N ALA A 704 -31.16 19.00 -9.11
CA ALA A 704 -29.80 18.59 -9.49
C ALA A 704 -29.86 17.79 -10.78
N ASN A 705 -29.33 18.34 -11.86
CA ASN A 705 -29.31 17.77 -13.22
C ASN A 705 -30.68 17.26 -13.69
N PRO A 706 -31.77 18.03 -13.55
CA PRO A 706 -33.13 17.59 -13.91
C PRO A 706 -33.19 17.18 -15.38
N SER A 707 -33.98 16.15 -15.68
CA SER A 707 -34.13 15.58 -17.03
C SER A 707 -32.89 14.97 -17.67
N ALA A 708 -31.78 14.77 -16.89
CA ALA A 708 -30.56 14.14 -17.33
C ALA A 708 -30.03 13.17 -16.24
N THR A 709 -28.99 12.41 -16.53
CA THR A 709 -28.40 11.47 -15.54
C THR A 709 -27.78 12.24 -14.37
N LEU A 710 -28.20 11.94 -13.14
CA LEU A 710 -27.57 12.50 -11.95
C LEU A 710 -26.20 11.85 -11.72
N ILE A 711 -26.17 10.52 -11.63
CA ILE A 711 -24.93 9.76 -11.40
C ILE A 711 -24.81 8.66 -12.46
N SER A 712 -23.67 8.59 -13.12
CA SER A 712 -23.32 7.50 -14.03
C SER A 712 -22.22 6.63 -13.44
N TYR A 713 -22.52 5.35 -13.21
CA TYR A 713 -21.58 4.32 -12.81
C TYR A 713 -21.17 3.49 -14.03
N LYS A 714 -19.89 3.45 -14.36
CA LYS A 714 -19.32 2.71 -15.48
C LYS A 714 -18.23 1.75 -15.00
N ASP A 715 -18.15 0.58 -15.60
CA ASP A 715 -17.09 -0.42 -15.41
C ASP A 715 -16.82 -0.79 -13.94
N ILE A 716 -17.83 -0.69 -13.08
CA ILE A 716 -17.77 -1.17 -11.71
C ILE A 716 -18.09 -2.67 -11.69
N VAL A 717 -17.26 -3.44 -10.99
CA VAL A 717 -17.28 -4.91 -11.07
C VAL A 717 -17.55 -5.61 -9.73
N ARG A 718 -17.79 -4.87 -8.65
CA ARG A 718 -17.98 -5.42 -7.30
C ARG A 718 -19.10 -4.71 -6.56
N ALA A 719 -19.81 -5.47 -5.69
CA ALA A 719 -20.91 -4.97 -4.88
C ALA A 719 -20.44 -4.11 -3.68
N ARG A 720 -19.65 -3.07 -3.93
CA ARG A 720 -19.16 -2.15 -2.87
C ARG A 720 -19.63 -0.72 -3.10
N HIS A 721 -20.76 -0.58 -3.76
CA HIS A 721 -21.30 0.71 -4.10
C HIS A 721 -22.65 0.88 -3.41
N ARG A 722 -22.73 1.89 -2.55
CA ARG A 722 -23.94 2.19 -1.79
C ARG A 722 -24.46 3.57 -2.14
N PHE A 723 -25.76 3.65 -2.43
CA PHE A 723 -26.51 4.90 -2.55
C PHE A 723 -27.67 4.84 -1.57
N ALA A 724 -27.58 5.53 -0.41
CA ALA A 724 -28.50 5.30 0.70
C ALA A 724 -28.93 6.57 1.43
N GLN A 725 -30.16 6.60 1.92
CA GLN A 725 -30.70 7.70 2.74
C GLN A 725 -30.59 9.07 2.06
N ASN A 726 -30.55 9.13 0.74
CA ASN A 726 -30.53 10.37 -0.01
C ASN A 726 -31.94 10.87 -0.27
N ASN A 727 -32.12 12.18 -0.33
CA ASN A 727 -33.38 12.83 -0.71
C ASN A 727 -33.19 13.51 -2.06
N LEU A 728 -34.00 13.12 -3.06
CA LEU A 728 -33.98 13.65 -4.41
C LEU A 728 -35.29 14.37 -4.69
N THR A 729 -35.26 15.65 -5.00
CA THR A 729 -36.43 16.44 -5.39
C THR A 729 -36.15 17.09 -6.74
N GLY A 730 -36.95 16.76 -7.75
CA GLY A 730 -36.80 17.27 -9.12
C GLY A 730 -35.42 17.06 -9.74
N SER A 731 -34.76 15.98 -9.37
CA SER A 731 -33.39 15.69 -9.77
C SER A 731 -33.32 14.52 -10.74
N GLY A 732 -32.16 14.39 -11.43
CA GLY A 732 -31.94 13.34 -12.43
C GLY A 732 -31.82 11.95 -11.81
N GLU A 733 -31.77 10.93 -12.65
CA GLU A 733 -31.74 9.52 -12.28
C GLU A 733 -30.33 8.94 -12.18
N LEU A 734 -30.22 7.75 -11.58
CA LEU A 734 -28.98 6.99 -11.53
C LEU A 734 -28.87 6.05 -12.74
N GLN A 735 -27.77 6.15 -13.47
CA GLN A 735 -27.36 5.15 -14.45
C GLN A 735 -26.38 4.19 -13.76
N LYS A 736 -26.80 2.95 -13.50
CA LYS A 736 -26.06 1.98 -12.70
C LYS A 736 -26.18 0.56 -13.27
N ASN A 737 -25.31 -0.33 -12.78
CA ASN A 737 -25.45 -1.78 -12.94
C ASN A 737 -25.86 -2.44 -11.61
N GLY A 738 -25.97 -3.77 -11.57
CA GLY A 738 -26.44 -4.55 -10.41
C GLY A 738 -25.52 -4.49 -9.16
N PHE A 739 -24.35 -3.86 -9.24
CA PHE A 739 -23.42 -3.76 -8.11
C PHE A 739 -23.69 -2.56 -7.19
N VAL A 740 -24.59 -1.65 -7.56
CA VAL A 740 -24.98 -0.51 -6.71
C VAL A 740 -26.17 -0.89 -5.85
N THR A 741 -26.00 -0.87 -4.54
CA THR A 741 -27.09 -1.11 -3.58
C THR A 741 -27.75 0.22 -3.22
N GLU A 742 -29.08 0.28 -3.42
CA GLU A 742 -29.91 1.41 -3.00
C GLU A 742 -30.73 1.05 -1.77
N THR A 743 -30.70 1.93 -0.74
CA THR A 743 -31.49 1.72 0.48
C THR A 743 -31.99 3.03 1.06
N ASN A 744 -33.28 3.06 1.44
CA ASN A 744 -33.90 4.16 2.18
C ASN A 744 -33.75 5.54 1.51
N ASN A 745 -33.74 5.63 0.18
CA ASN A 745 -33.75 6.89 -0.54
C ASN A 745 -35.19 7.41 -0.67
N THR A 746 -35.37 8.73 -0.61
CA THR A 746 -36.63 9.41 -0.86
C THR A 746 -36.56 10.12 -2.21
N ILE A 747 -37.47 9.83 -3.11
CA ILE A 747 -37.55 10.45 -4.45
C ILE A 747 -38.90 11.16 -4.56
N ASN A 748 -38.85 12.49 -4.66
CA ASN A 748 -40.00 13.34 -4.85
C ASN A 748 -39.99 13.91 -6.28
N SER A 749 -40.99 13.61 -7.08
CA SER A 749 -41.25 14.34 -8.31
C SER A 749 -41.76 15.76 -7.97
N HIS A 750 -41.45 16.73 -8.80
CA HIS A 750 -42.02 18.09 -8.65
C HIS A 750 -43.55 18.10 -8.76
#